data_ce2f3e9caadb42dca986af0b981e73ee
#
_entry.id   ce2f3e9caadb42dca986af0b981e73ee
#
_cell.length_a   1.000
_cell.length_b   1.000
_cell.length_c   1.000
_cell.angle_alpha   90.00
_cell.angle_beta   90.00
_cell.angle_gamma   90.00
#
_symmetry.space_group_name_H-M   'P 1'
#
loop_
_entity.id
_entity.type
_entity.pdbx_description
1 polymer ?
#
loop_
_entity_poly.entity_id
_entity_poly.type
_entity_poly.pdbx_seq_one_letter_code
_entity_poly.pdbx_strand_id
1 'polypeptide(L)'
;MNQNFYSMIDQYKHQQLRIGPVSPQQIRAWAKKILPNGEIVGEVTKPYTFHYKTNKPEKDGLFCERISGPIKSGICACGNYRGIGTEKEDPKFCEECGVEFVDSRIRRYQMGYIKLTCPVTHVWYLKRLPSYIANLLDKPLRELEGLVYCDVYLNFSFARSIAKKPTFLRLRGSFEYEIQSWQYSIPLFFTTQGFETFRNREISTGAGAIREQLADSDLRIITDNSLVEWKELGDEESAGNEWEEKKIRRRKDFLVRRIELAKHFLRTNVDPEWMVLCLLPVLPPELRPIIQIDGGKLMSSDINELYRRVIYRNNTLTDLLATSRSTPGELVMCQEKLVQEAVDTLFDNGIRGQPMRDGHNKVYKSFSDVIEGKEGRFRETLLGKRVDYSGRSVIVVGPLLSLHQCGLPREIAIELFQAFVIRGLIRQDIASNTGIAKSKIREKEPIVWEILQEVMQGHPVLLNRAPTLHRLGIQAFQPILVEGRAICLHPLVCKGFNADFDGDQMAVHVPLSLEAQAEARLLMFSHMNLLSPAIGDPVSVPTQDMLIGLYVLTIGNPRGICANRYNQSNSNCRNYKKETVYKNDFKYTKELHFSSSYDALGAYRQKRIHLDSPLWLRWRLDQRVVGSREVPIEIQYESFGNYNEIYKHYRIIGSVKREIRCIYIRTTVGHISFYREIEEAIQGFWRAYS
;
A
#
# COMPACT_ATOMS: atom_id res chain seq x y z
N MET A 1 32.30 6.65 21.87
CA MET A 1 31.01 7.37 21.63
C MET A 1 30.16 6.76 20.53
N ASN A 2 30.72 6.14 19.48
CA ASN A 2 29.91 5.55 18.39
C ASN A 2 29.20 4.23 18.73
N GLN A 3 29.68 3.44 19.70
CA GLN A 3 28.99 2.22 20.15
C GLN A 3 27.68 2.50 20.90
N ASN A 4 27.57 3.65 21.55
CA ASN A 4 26.34 4.04 22.25
C ASN A 4 25.21 4.49 21.32
N PHE A 5 25.52 4.92 20.10
CA PHE A 5 24.50 5.34 19.15
C PHE A 5 23.73 4.16 18.58
N TYR A 6 24.40 3.04 18.28
CA TYR A 6 23.76 1.81 17.83
C TYR A 6 22.96 1.12 18.93
N SER A 7 23.45 1.16 20.19
CA SER A 7 22.72 0.62 21.33
C SER A 7 21.48 1.43 21.70
N MET A 8 21.47 2.73 21.43
CA MET A 8 20.28 3.57 21.61
C MET A 8 19.20 3.34 20.55
N ILE A 9 19.58 2.99 19.31
CA ILE A 9 18.61 2.68 18.23
C ILE A 9 17.92 1.34 18.51
N ASP A 10 18.61 0.36 19.07
CA ASP A 10 18.04 -0.95 19.42
C ASP A 10 17.19 -0.94 20.71
N GLN A 11 17.42 -0.01 21.62
CA GLN A 11 16.68 0.06 22.89
C GLN A 11 15.29 0.70 22.77
N TYR A 12 15.04 1.52 21.73
CA TYR A 12 13.74 2.14 21.52
C TYR A 12 13.08 1.56 20.27
N LYS A 13 12.27 0.53 20.41
CA LYS A 13 11.26 0.14 19.41
C LYS A 13 10.24 1.26 19.31
N HIS A 14 10.53 2.28 18.52
CA HIS A 14 9.59 3.34 18.26
C HIS A 14 8.41 2.78 17.46
N GLN A 15 7.23 2.82 18.05
CA GLN A 15 5.98 2.43 17.39
C GLN A 15 5.52 3.47 16.35
N GLN A 16 6.13 4.66 16.34
CA GLN A 16 5.75 5.77 15.48
C GLN A 16 6.98 6.42 14.86
N LEU A 17 6.90 6.67 13.55
CA LEU A 17 7.83 7.53 12.83
C LEU A 17 7.33 8.97 12.87
N ARG A 18 8.13 9.89 13.42
CA ARG A 18 7.82 11.33 13.42
C ARG A 18 8.68 12.03 12.38
N ILE A 19 8.05 12.84 11.55
CA ILE A 19 8.71 13.67 10.54
C ILE A 19 8.52 15.12 10.93
N GLY A 20 9.60 15.89 10.93
CA GLY A 20 9.57 17.31 11.27
C GLY A 20 10.84 18.03 10.85
N PRO A 21 10.86 19.38 10.94
CA PRO A 21 12.06 20.17 10.70
C PRO A 21 13.16 19.81 11.69
N VAL A 22 14.40 19.94 11.24
CA VAL A 22 15.60 19.62 12.02
C VAL A 22 16.51 20.83 12.08
N SER A 23 17.13 21.09 13.25
CA SER A 23 18.08 22.20 13.39
C SER A 23 19.33 22.01 12.53
N PRO A 24 19.93 23.10 12.03
CA PRO A 24 21.19 23.02 11.32
C PRO A 24 22.31 22.40 12.13
N GLN A 25 22.30 22.62 13.46
CA GLN A 25 23.29 22.01 14.38
C GLN A 25 23.14 20.48 14.43
N GLN A 26 21.94 19.98 14.42
CA GLN A 26 21.66 18.53 14.42
C GLN A 26 22.07 17.87 13.11
N ILE A 27 21.81 18.52 11.95
CA ILE A 27 22.28 18.05 10.65
C ILE A 27 23.81 17.96 10.65
N ARG A 28 24.47 18.99 11.18
CA ARG A 28 25.93 18.98 11.32
C ARG A 28 26.43 17.90 12.26
N ALA A 29 25.73 17.65 13.36
CA ALA A 29 26.08 16.59 14.33
C ALA A 29 25.98 15.19 13.73
N TRP A 30 24.96 14.93 12.90
CA TRP A 30 24.81 13.64 12.20
C TRP A 30 25.90 13.38 11.17
N ALA A 31 26.34 14.43 10.49
CA ALA A 31 27.30 14.32 9.41
C ALA A 31 28.76 14.46 9.88
N LYS A 32 28.98 15.14 10.99
CA LYS A 32 30.33 15.40 11.51
C LYS A 32 30.98 14.12 12.00
N LYS A 33 32.14 13.81 11.46
CA LYS A 33 33.01 12.71 11.88
C LYS A 33 34.37 13.29 12.30
N ILE A 34 34.87 12.86 13.44
CA ILE A 34 36.21 13.21 13.91
C ILE A 34 37.09 12.01 13.61
N LEU A 35 38.05 12.21 12.72
CA LEU A 35 39.06 11.19 12.42
C LEU A 35 40.05 11.02 13.58
N PRO A 36 40.76 9.89 13.67
CA PRO A 36 41.75 9.69 14.72
C PRO A 36 42.90 10.72 14.74
N ASN A 37 43.16 11.37 13.61
CA ASN A 37 44.12 12.49 13.50
C ASN A 37 43.57 13.83 14.01
N GLY A 38 42.33 13.87 14.53
CA GLY A 38 41.68 15.08 15.00
C GLY A 38 41.02 15.92 13.90
N GLU A 39 41.16 15.55 12.63
CA GLU A 39 40.53 16.24 11.51
C GLU A 39 39.00 16.03 11.52
N ILE A 40 38.24 17.10 11.30
CA ILE A 40 36.80 17.06 11.23
C ILE A 40 36.38 16.89 9.77
N VAL A 41 35.69 15.80 9.46
CA VAL A 41 35.19 15.47 8.13
C VAL A 41 33.66 15.39 8.15
N GLY A 42 33.02 15.63 7.01
CA GLY A 42 31.55 15.53 6.87
C GLY A 42 30.99 16.47 5.82
N GLU A 43 31.74 17.50 5.43
CA GLU A 43 31.33 18.46 4.41
C GLU A 43 31.66 17.94 3.00
N VAL A 44 30.66 17.99 2.10
CA VAL A 44 30.82 17.64 0.69
C VAL A 44 30.98 18.93 -0.09
N THR A 45 32.20 19.14 -0.62
CA THR A 45 32.57 20.39 -1.33
C THR A 45 32.64 20.23 -2.84
N LYS A 46 32.93 19.02 -3.34
CA LYS A 46 33.13 18.76 -4.76
C LYS A 46 31.93 18.09 -5.43
N PRO A 47 31.54 18.49 -6.65
CA PRO A 47 30.43 17.92 -7.38
C PRO A 47 30.73 16.55 -8.01
N TYR A 48 31.95 16.02 -7.81
CA TYR A 48 32.41 14.81 -8.45
C TYR A 48 31.91 13.56 -7.72
N THR A 49 31.73 12.47 -8.48
CA THR A 49 31.31 11.16 -7.96
C THR A 49 32.48 10.17 -7.97
N PHE A 50 32.78 9.60 -9.13
CA PHE A 50 33.86 8.67 -9.35
C PHE A 50 34.78 9.19 -10.45
N HIS A 51 36.07 8.89 -10.31
CA HIS A 51 37.03 9.18 -11.36
C HIS A 51 36.84 8.23 -12.53
N TYR A 52 36.62 8.74 -13.73
CA TYR A 52 36.20 7.99 -14.91
C TYR A 52 37.21 6.93 -15.40
N LYS A 53 38.51 7.12 -15.16
CA LYS A 53 39.56 6.16 -15.54
C LYS A 53 39.82 5.10 -14.50
N THR A 54 39.77 5.46 -13.22
CA THR A 54 40.18 4.57 -12.10
C THR A 54 38.98 3.93 -11.40
N ASN A 55 37.77 4.37 -11.66
CA ASN A 55 36.53 3.98 -10.96
C ASN A 55 36.64 4.08 -9.44
N LYS A 56 37.54 4.95 -8.94
CA LYS A 56 37.65 5.24 -7.51
C LYS A 56 36.85 6.51 -7.16
N PRO A 57 36.26 6.57 -5.95
CA PRO A 57 35.52 7.76 -5.51
C PRO A 57 36.47 8.94 -5.34
N GLU A 58 36.01 10.11 -5.80
CA GLU A 58 36.75 11.36 -5.66
C GLU A 58 36.77 11.85 -4.20
N LYS A 59 37.92 12.41 -3.78
CA LYS A 59 38.09 12.99 -2.45
C LYS A 59 37.20 14.24 -2.30
N ASP A 60 36.50 14.36 -1.17
CA ASP A 60 35.56 15.45 -0.83
C ASP A 60 34.34 15.55 -1.77
N GLY A 61 34.10 14.51 -2.59
CA GLY A 61 32.94 14.36 -3.44
C GLY A 61 31.79 13.61 -2.78
N LEU A 62 30.73 13.39 -3.56
CA LEU A 62 29.48 12.74 -3.10
C LEU A 62 29.65 11.30 -2.60
N PHE A 63 30.70 10.58 -3.03
CA PHE A 63 31.00 9.19 -2.66
C PHE A 63 32.32 9.04 -1.87
N CYS A 64 32.85 10.13 -1.35
CA CYS A 64 34.12 10.17 -0.64
C CYS A 64 34.18 9.14 0.50
N GLU A 65 35.22 8.27 0.50
CA GLU A 65 35.39 7.25 1.51
C GLU A 65 35.76 7.80 2.90
N ARG A 66 36.38 9.00 2.95
CA ARG A 66 36.67 9.68 4.23
C ARG A 66 35.40 10.10 4.95
N ILE A 67 34.40 10.59 4.18
CA ILE A 67 33.13 11.06 4.72
C ILE A 67 32.22 9.87 5.04
N SER A 68 32.01 8.99 4.06
CA SER A 68 30.99 7.95 4.13
C SER A 68 31.49 6.58 4.59
N GLY A 69 32.81 6.38 4.64
CA GLY A 69 33.43 5.11 4.96
C GLY A 69 33.91 4.30 3.73
N PRO A 70 34.66 3.21 3.94
CA PRO A 70 35.27 2.42 2.88
C PRO A 70 34.22 1.69 2.02
N ILE A 71 34.50 1.47 0.74
CA ILE A 71 33.65 0.70 -0.17
C ILE A 71 33.68 -0.81 0.20
N LYS A 72 34.86 -1.31 0.52
CA LYS A 72 35.06 -2.69 0.97
C LYS A 72 35.53 -2.68 2.43
N SER A 73 34.96 -3.58 3.22
CA SER A 73 35.33 -3.69 4.64
C SER A 73 36.81 -3.91 4.83
N GLY A 74 37.46 -3.06 5.65
CA GLY A 74 38.89 -3.16 5.96
C GLY A 74 39.85 -2.75 4.84
N ILE A 75 39.38 -2.21 3.73
CA ILE A 75 40.25 -1.75 2.62
C ILE A 75 40.06 -0.24 2.45
N CYS A 76 41.17 0.51 2.40
CA CYS A 76 41.13 1.94 2.15
C CYS A 76 41.21 2.28 0.66
N ALA A 77 41.00 3.57 0.31
CA ALA A 77 41.08 4.08 -1.07
C ALA A 77 42.45 3.83 -1.75
N CYS A 78 43.53 3.78 -0.97
CA CYS A 78 44.88 3.47 -1.46
C CYS A 78 45.04 1.98 -1.81
N GLY A 79 44.17 1.12 -1.31
CA GLY A 79 44.24 -0.34 -1.49
C GLY A 79 44.90 -1.11 -0.32
N ASN A 80 45.30 -0.42 0.73
CA ASN A 80 45.85 -1.06 1.91
C ASN A 80 44.76 -1.83 2.66
N TYR A 81 45.01 -3.07 3.06
CA TYR A 81 44.09 -3.92 3.79
C TYR A 81 44.52 -4.05 5.26
N ARG A 82 43.55 -3.93 6.16
CA ARG A 82 43.70 -4.27 7.58
C ARG A 82 42.46 -4.99 8.08
N GLY A 83 42.71 -6.06 8.88
CA GLY A 83 41.61 -6.82 9.50
C GLY A 83 40.82 -5.95 10.49
N ILE A 84 39.51 -6.12 10.53
CA ILE A 84 38.64 -5.43 11.47
C ILE A 84 38.70 -6.19 12.81
N GLY A 85 39.25 -5.54 13.84
CA GLY A 85 39.21 -6.06 15.21
C GLY A 85 40.40 -6.88 15.67
N THR A 86 41.51 -6.94 14.91
CA THR A 86 42.73 -7.70 15.25
C THR A 86 43.73 -6.83 15.98
N GLU A 87 43.68 -6.42 17.11
CA GLU A 87 44.65 -5.78 18.01
C GLU A 87 44.36 -4.34 18.41
N LYS A 88 44.57 -4.06 19.70
CA LYS A 88 44.25 -2.77 20.32
C LYS A 88 45.26 -1.65 19.97
N GLU A 89 46.36 -1.95 19.32
CA GLU A 89 47.48 -1.01 19.06
C GLU A 89 47.59 -0.51 17.61
N ASP A 90 46.85 -1.05 16.66
CA ASP A 90 46.94 -0.64 15.27
C ASP A 90 46.14 0.65 14.97
N PRO A 91 46.70 1.59 14.16
CA PRO A 91 46.01 2.78 13.76
C PRO A 91 44.71 2.42 13.00
N LYS A 92 43.58 2.88 13.51
CA LYS A 92 42.24 2.58 12.97
C LYS A 92 41.96 3.27 11.62
N PHE A 93 42.92 3.97 11.06
CA PHE A 93 42.80 4.69 9.80
C PHE A 93 44.07 4.67 8.98
N CYS A 94 43.96 4.89 7.67
CA CYS A 94 45.10 5.03 6.76
C CYS A 94 45.65 6.44 6.82
N GLU A 95 46.97 6.59 7.10
CA GLU A 95 47.63 7.89 7.18
C GLU A 95 47.67 8.63 5.83
N GLU A 96 47.75 7.89 4.70
CA GLU A 96 47.84 8.48 3.38
C GLU A 96 46.51 9.02 2.88
N CYS A 97 45.41 8.22 2.95
CA CYS A 97 44.13 8.61 2.39
C CYS A 97 43.11 9.08 3.43
N GLY A 98 43.41 8.91 4.73
CA GLY A 98 42.56 9.33 5.83
C GLY A 98 41.26 8.51 5.97
N VAL A 99 41.18 7.32 5.38
CA VAL A 99 40.01 6.44 5.45
C VAL A 99 40.12 5.51 6.64
N GLU A 100 39.08 5.36 7.43
CA GLU A 100 39.04 4.44 8.55
C GLU A 100 38.82 3.00 8.09
N PHE A 101 39.49 2.05 8.78
CA PHE A 101 39.29 0.62 8.57
C PHE A 101 38.11 0.12 9.39
N VAL A 102 36.90 0.28 8.81
CA VAL A 102 35.63 -0.12 9.42
C VAL A 102 34.80 -0.97 8.43
N ASP A 103 33.71 -1.54 8.92
CA ASP A 103 32.79 -2.29 8.06
C ASP A 103 32.15 -1.35 7.01
N SER A 104 32.06 -1.80 5.78
CA SER A 104 31.44 -1.07 4.66
C SER A 104 29.95 -0.74 4.89
N ARG A 105 29.27 -1.46 5.78
CA ARG A 105 27.87 -1.19 6.16
C ARG A 105 27.62 0.23 6.68
N ILE A 106 28.66 0.91 7.19
CA ILE A 106 28.57 2.30 7.64
C ILE A 106 28.13 3.24 6.53
N ARG A 107 28.43 2.92 5.26
CA ARG A 107 28.00 3.70 4.08
C ARG A 107 26.49 3.80 3.92
N ARG A 108 25.74 2.95 4.61
CA ARG A 108 24.25 3.00 4.62
C ARG A 108 23.70 4.05 5.58
N TYR A 109 24.46 4.43 6.58
CA TYR A 109 23.98 5.28 7.68
C TYR A 109 24.72 6.61 7.78
N GLN A 110 25.99 6.65 7.38
CA GLN A 110 26.79 7.86 7.50
C GLN A 110 26.35 8.91 6.49
N MET A 111 25.87 10.03 7.00
CA MET A 111 25.44 11.18 6.20
C MET A 111 26.62 12.15 5.98
N GLY A 112 26.52 12.96 4.94
CA GLY A 112 27.31 14.16 4.75
C GLY A 112 26.42 15.41 4.81
N TYR A 113 27.01 16.60 4.68
CA TYR A 113 26.27 17.84 4.52
C TYR A 113 26.94 18.76 3.50
N ILE A 114 26.14 19.60 2.86
CA ILE A 114 26.60 20.70 2.01
C ILE A 114 26.31 21.99 2.77
N LYS A 115 27.35 22.82 2.97
CA LYS A 115 27.18 24.14 3.53
C LYS A 115 26.73 25.07 2.42
N LEU A 116 25.53 25.60 2.52
CA LEU A 116 24.99 26.57 1.56
C LEU A 116 25.59 27.96 1.84
N THR A 117 26.02 28.60 0.79
CA THR A 117 26.61 29.95 0.87
C THR A 117 25.57 31.02 1.17
N CYS A 118 24.36 30.85 0.62
CA CYS A 118 23.17 31.63 0.94
C CYS A 118 22.10 30.76 1.60
N PRO A 119 21.29 31.31 2.50
CA PRO A 119 20.10 30.60 2.98
C PRO A 119 19.16 30.25 1.82
N VAL A 120 18.50 29.08 1.88
CA VAL A 120 17.60 28.59 0.85
C VAL A 120 16.28 28.18 1.50
N THR A 121 15.17 28.68 1.00
CA THR A 121 13.85 28.31 1.53
C THR A 121 13.48 26.91 1.12
N HIS A 122 13.00 26.10 2.06
CA HIS A 122 12.52 24.77 1.75
C HIS A 122 11.20 24.83 0.99
N VAL A 123 11.18 24.34 -0.22
CA VAL A 123 10.04 24.46 -1.16
C VAL A 123 8.75 23.82 -0.65
N TRP A 124 8.81 22.77 0.15
CA TRP A 124 7.62 22.14 0.74
C TRP A 124 6.88 23.07 1.70
N TYR A 125 7.60 23.87 2.48
CA TYR A 125 6.98 24.82 3.42
C TYR A 125 6.55 26.13 2.75
N LEU A 126 7.14 26.46 1.60
CA LEU A 126 6.79 27.66 0.85
C LEU A 126 5.66 27.41 -0.16
N LYS A 127 5.81 26.45 -1.04
CA LYS A 127 5.00 26.34 -2.27
C LYS A 127 3.88 25.31 -2.21
N ARG A 128 4.00 24.28 -1.40
CA ARG A 128 2.89 23.30 -1.20
C ARG A 128 1.78 23.94 -0.40
N LEU A 129 0.56 23.75 -0.84
CA LEU A 129 -0.64 24.29 -0.20
C LEU A 129 -1.17 23.35 0.90
N PRO A 130 -1.47 23.88 2.11
CA PRO A 130 -1.31 25.27 2.56
C PRO A 130 0.14 25.62 2.86
N SER A 131 0.61 26.83 2.43
CA SER A 131 1.97 27.28 2.70
C SER A 131 2.14 27.63 4.19
N TYR A 132 3.03 26.93 4.87
CA TYR A 132 3.30 27.17 6.29
C TYR A 132 3.98 28.53 6.53
N ILE A 133 4.91 28.91 5.67
CA ILE A 133 5.61 30.21 5.75
C ILE A 133 4.62 31.36 5.52
N ALA A 134 3.76 31.24 4.51
CA ALA A 134 2.74 32.26 4.22
C ALA A 134 1.73 32.39 5.37
N ASN A 135 1.32 31.28 5.96
CA ASN A 135 0.39 31.27 7.11
C ASN A 135 1.03 31.93 8.35
N LEU A 136 2.29 31.64 8.66
CA LEU A 136 2.97 32.22 9.83
C LEU A 136 3.19 33.72 9.65
N LEU A 137 3.69 34.14 8.50
CA LEU A 137 4.01 35.54 8.23
C LEU A 137 2.79 36.41 7.88
N ASP A 138 1.61 35.80 7.67
CA ASP A 138 0.38 36.50 7.23
C ASP A 138 0.60 37.33 5.96
N LYS A 139 1.23 36.72 4.95
CA LYS A 139 1.57 37.38 3.69
C LYS A 139 1.13 36.57 2.48
N PRO A 140 0.75 37.22 1.38
CA PRO A 140 0.39 36.55 0.14
C PRO A 140 1.56 35.70 -0.40
N LEU A 141 1.26 34.45 -0.79
CA LEU A 141 2.27 33.53 -1.31
C LEU A 141 3.04 34.11 -2.51
N ARG A 142 2.35 34.85 -3.40
CA ARG A 142 2.98 35.46 -4.59
C ARG A 142 4.08 36.46 -4.23
N GLU A 143 3.89 37.23 -3.17
CA GLU A 143 4.88 38.18 -2.69
C GLU A 143 6.08 37.48 -2.07
N LEU A 144 5.83 36.44 -1.29
CA LEU A 144 6.88 35.62 -0.71
C LEU A 144 7.68 34.86 -1.78
N GLU A 145 7.01 34.35 -2.82
CA GLU A 145 7.70 33.75 -3.96
C GLU A 145 8.57 34.77 -4.69
N GLY A 146 8.05 35.98 -4.96
CA GLY A 146 8.83 37.06 -5.55
C GLY A 146 10.04 37.43 -4.71
N LEU A 147 9.92 37.42 -3.39
CA LEU A 147 11.04 37.68 -2.49
C LEU A 147 12.10 36.56 -2.54
N VAL A 148 11.71 35.31 -2.46
CA VAL A 148 12.61 34.14 -2.50
C VAL A 148 13.41 34.07 -3.79
N TYR A 149 12.75 34.37 -4.92
CA TYR A 149 13.41 34.33 -6.24
C TYR A 149 14.04 35.67 -6.67
N CYS A 150 14.21 36.59 -5.73
CA CYS A 150 14.85 37.89 -5.94
C CYS A 150 14.16 38.79 -6.99
N ASP A 151 12.85 38.60 -7.19
CA ASP A 151 12.03 39.45 -8.08
C ASP A 151 11.42 40.65 -7.31
N VAL A 152 11.45 40.61 -5.97
CA VAL A 152 10.91 41.62 -5.04
C VAL A 152 11.87 41.84 -3.89
N TYR A 153 11.90 43.05 -3.36
CA TYR A 153 12.73 43.43 -2.20
C TYR A 153 11.87 43.75 -0.97
N LEU A 154 12.41 43.51 0.20
CA LEU A 154 11.81 43.83 1.48
C LEU A 154 12.56 45.03 2.09
N ASN A 155 11.84 46.10 2.41
CA ASN A 155 12.39 47.27 3.09
C ASN A 155 12.16 47.19 4.59
N PHE A 156 13.21 47.05 5.38
CA PHE A 156 13.17 46.98 6.84
C PHE A 156 13.21 48.37 7.52
N SER A 157 13.75 49.38 6.89
CA SER A 157 13.86 50.69 7.52
C SER A 157 12.51 51.34 7.78
N PHE A 158 11.51 51.06 6.94
CA PHE A 158 10.14 51.55 7.09
C PHE A 158 9.38 50.85 8.20
N ALA A 159 9.78 49.64 8.59
CA ALA A 159 9.14 48.86 9.63
C ALA A 159 9.52 49.28 11.08
N ARG A 160 10.72 49.91 11.23
CA ARG A 160 11.21 50.35 12.53
C ARG A 160 10.63 51.68 13.01
N SER A 161 10.18 52.56 12.09
CA SER A 161 9.76 53.92 12.43
C SER A 161 8.29 54.07 12.82
N ILE A 162 7.42 53.16 12.41
CA ILE A 162 6.00 53.18 12.73
C ILE A 162 5.54 51.71 12.72
N ALA A 163 4.70 51.27 13.62
CA ALA A 163 4.13 49.90 13.74
C ALA A 163 3.38 49.40 12.47
N LYS A 164 3.90 49.72 11.29
CA LYS A 164 3.36 49.31 9.98
C LYS A 164 4.10 48.09 9.46
N LYS A 165 3.32 47.16 8.90
CA LYS A 165 3.81 45.93 8.25
C LYS A 165 4.86 46.27 7.20
N PRO A 166 6.01 45.55 7.10
CA PRO A 166 7.03 45.77 6.08
C PRO A 166 6.43 45.71 4.68
N THR A 167 6.78 46.66 3.83
CA THR A 167 6.25 46.80 2.47
C THR A 167 7.14 46.12 1.44
N PHE A 168 6.51 45.45 0.46
CA PHE A 168 7.21 44.85 -0.66
C PHE A 168 7.39 45.80 -1.82
N LEU A 169 8.60 45.91 -2.36
CA LEU A 169 8.95 46.69 -3.53
C LEU A 169 9.15 45.78 -4.73
N ARG A 170 8.39 45.96 -5.79
CA ARG A 170 8.41 45.13 -7.02
C ARG A 170 9.31 45.73 -8.07
N LEU A 171 10.19 44.95 -8.70
CA LEU A 171 11.16 45.40 -9.67
C LEU A 171 10.70 45.47 -11.13
N ARG A 172 9.55 44.83 -11.48
CA ARG A 172 9.09 44.74 -12.87
C ARG A 172 7.70 45.31 -13.07
N GLY A 173 7.61 46.29 -13.99
CA GLY A 173 6.36 46.65 -14.70
C GLY A 173 5.54 47.79 -14.12
N SER A 174 5.82 48.29 -12.91
CA SER A 174 5.11 49.48 -12.35
C SER A 174 6.00 50.68 -12.20
N PHE A 175 7.23 50.62 -12.71
CA PHE A 175 8.26 51.62 -12.47
C PHE A 175 8.04 52.97 -13.17
N GLU A 176 7.21 53.01 -14.20
CA GLU A 176 7.00 54.27 -14.94
C GLU A 176 6.12 55.27 -14.20
N TYR A 177 5.22 54.85 -13.34
CA TYR A 177 4.30 55.75 -12.62
C TYR A 177 4.72 56.16 -11.22
N GLU A 178 5.54 55.36 -10.52
CA GLU A 178 6.03 55.70 -9.17
C GLU A 178 7.44 56.39 -9.22
N ILE A 179 8.13 56.31 -10.34
CA ILE A 179 9.47 56.92 -10.54
C ILE A 179 9.45 58.44 -10.36
N GLN A 180 8.32 59.14 -10.62
CA GLN A 180 8.26 60.61 -10.46
C GLN A 180 8.36 61.06 -9.00
N SER A 181 8.08 60.22 -8.01
CA SER A 181 8.27 60.54 -6.59
C SER A 181 9.60 60.05 -5.99
N TRP A 182 10.32 59.15 -6.69
CA TRP A 182 11.54 58.49 -6.20
C TRP A 182 12.80 58.76 -7.02
N GLN A 183 12.81 59.87 -7.76
CA GLN A 183 13.88 60.25 -8.71
C GLN A 183 15.31 60.33 -8.12
N TYR A 184 15.45 60.27 -6.78
CA TYR A 184 16.76 60.38 -6.12
C TYR A 184 17.32 59.05 -5.56
N SER A 185 16.60 57.98 -5.53
CA SER A 185 17.06 56.70 -4.87
C SER A 185 17.45 55.61 -5.86
N ILE A 186 16.94 55.60 -7.07
CA ILE A 186 17.08 54.48 -8.00
C ILE A 186 18.44 54.41 -8.73
N PRO A 187 19.04 55.54 -9.14
CA PRO A 187 20.38 55.49 -9.71
C PRO A 187 21.46 55.01 -8.75
N LEU A 188 21.27 55.20 -7.45
CA LEU A 188 22.19 54.74 -6.39
C LEU A 188 22.12 53.22 -6.15
N PHE A 189 21.02 52.58 -6.54
CA PHE A 189 20.82 51.14 -6.34
C PHE A 189 21.68 50.28 -7.27
N PHE A 190 22.01 50.78 -8.44
CA PHE A 190 22.87 50.13 -9.43
C PHE A 190 24.35 50.53 -9.33
N THR A 191 24.68 51.40 -8.39
CA THR A 191 26.07 51.78 -8.10
C THR A 191 26.64 50.94 -6.97
N THR A 192 27.96 50.92 -6.81
CA THR A 192 28.67 50.28 -5.71
C THR A 192 28.16 50.74 -4.33
N GLN A 193 27.63 51.94 -4.20
CA GLN A 193 27.02 52.48 -2.98
C GLN A 193 25.64 51.86 -2.69
N GLY A 194 24.82 51.52 -3.72
CA GLY A 194 23.57 50.81 -3.55
C GLY A 194 23.76 49.39 -3.02
N PHE A 195 24.89 48.76 -3.35
CA PHE A 195 25.25 47.46 -2.82
C PHE A 195 25.73 47.53 -1.35
N GLU A 196 26.31 48.63 -0.91
CA GLU A 196 26.67 48.88 0.50
C GLU A 196 25.43 49.08 1.37
N THR A 197 24.40 49.75 0.84
CA THR A 197 23.09 49.89 1.52
C THR A 197 22.41 48.54 1.68
N PHE A 198 22.54 47.67 0.68
CA PHE A 198 22.09 46.26 0.74
C PHE A 198 22.88 45.49 1.80
N ARG A 199 24.18 45.70 1.86
CA ARG A 199 25.06 45.07 2.86
C ARG A 199 24.80 45.59 4.27
N ASN A 200 24.33 46.84 4.42
CA ASN A 200 23.94 47.43 5.72
C ASN A 200 22.53 47.06 6.18
N ARG A 201 21.85 46.09 5.54
CA ARG A 201 20.58 45.47 5.96
C ARG A 201 19.34 46.39 6.00
N GLU A 202 19.32 47.47 5.33
CA GLU A 202 18.12 48.30 5.18
C GLU A 202 17.12 47.71 4.19
N ILE A 203 17.61 46.99 3.16
CA ILE A 203 16.83 46.36 2.12
C ILE A 203 17.36 44.92 1.97
N SER A 204 16.52 43.91 2.08
CA SER A 204 16.92 42.52 1.90
C SER A 204 16.04 41.80 0.88
N THR A 205 16.62 40.81 0.21
CA THR A 205 15.94 39.92 -0.74
C THR A 205 16.40 38.50 -0.55
N GLY A 206 15.70 37.56 -1.21
CA GLY A 206 16.03 36.17 -1.13
C GLY A 206 15.50 35.47 0.13
N ALA A 207 15.88 34.23 0.29
CA ALA A 207 15.48 33.40 1.43
C ALA A 207 16.03 33.90 2.78
N GLY A 208 17.14 34.70 2.75
CA GLY A 208 17.69 35.32 3.94
C GLY A 208 16.71 36.26 4.63
N ALA A 209 15.99 37.08 3.84
CA ALA A 209 14.98 38.00 4.35
C ALA A 209 13.81 37.24 5.05
N ILE A 210 13.40 36.11 4.52
CA ILE A 210 12.37 35.29 5.13
C ILE A 210 12.88 34.66 6.44
N ARG A 211 14.14 34.21 6.46
CA ARG A 211 14.76 33.66 7.66
C ARG A 211 14.78 34.63 8.81
N GLU A 212 15.21 35.87 8.53
CA GLU A 212 15.22 36.96 9.53
C GLU A 212 13.82 37.25 10.06
N GLN A 213 12.81 37.35 9.18
CA GLN A 213 11.43 37.52 9.60
C GLN A 213 10.88 36.36 10.47
N LEU A 214 11.25 35.13 10.13
CA LEU A 214 10.85 33.97 10.93
C LEU A 214 11.56 33.91 12.28
N ALA A 215 12.84 34.33 12.33
CA ALA A 215 13.61 34.41 13.58
C ALA A 215 13.09 35.48 14.52
N ASP A 216 12.70 36.64 13.97
CA ASP A 216 12.15 37.76 14.75
C ASP A 216 10.68 37.54 15.19
N SER A 217 10.03 36.51 14.66
CA SER A 217 8.62 36.22 14.95
C SER A 217 8.44 35.50 16.30
N ASP A 218 7.83 36.18 17.29
CA ASP A 218 7.41 35.54 18.52
C ASP A 218 6.07 34.78 18.33
N LEU A 219 6.13 33.45 18.41
CA LEU A 219 4.98 32.58 18.22
C LEU A 219 3.86 32.80 19.25
N ARG A 220 4.19 33.24 20.46
CA ARG A 220 3.19 33.56 21.48
C ARG A 220 2.41 34.80 21.13
N ILE A 221 3.10 35.88 20.72
CA ILE A 221 2.50 37.13 20.26
C ILE A 221 1.63 36.87 19.01
N ILE A 222 2.10 36.04 18.08
CA ILE A 222 1.31 35.65 16.90
C ILE A 222 0.01 34.93 17.31
N THR A 223 0.08 34.03 18.28
CA THR A 223 -1.08 33.29 18.74
C THR A 223 -2.10 34.23 19.40
N ASP A 224 -1.64 35.12 20.29
CA ASP A 224 -2.50 36.02 21.03
C ASP A 224 -3.15 37.08 20.11
N ASN A 225 -2.39 37.68 19.21
CA ASN A 225 -2.93 38.63 18.23
C ASN A 225 -3.95 37.95 17.29
N SER A 226 -3.67 36.73 16.86
CA SER A 226 -4.59 35.99 15.99
C SER A 226 -5.88 35.56 16.71
N LEU A 227 -5.82 35.32 18.04
CA LEU A 227 -7.00 35.06 18.87
C LEU A 227 -7.86 36.28 19.07
N VAL A 228 -7.22 37.47 19.24
CA VAL A 228 -7.94 38.76 19.37
C VAL A 228 -8.66 39.06 18.06
N GLU A 229 -7.95 39.04 16.93
CA GLU A 229 -8.54 39.25 15.59
C GLU A 229 -9.68 38.27 15.30
N TRP A 230 -9.54 37.00 15.69
CA TRP A 230 -10.58 36.00 15.49
C TRP A 230 -11.85 36.30 16.29
N LYS A 231 -11.72 36.85 17.52
CA LYS A 231 -12.86 37.25 18.35
C LYS A 231 -13.55 38.51 17.79
N GLU A 232 -12.76 39.50 17.37
CA GLU A 232 -13.29 40.76 16.77
C GLU A 232 -14.11 40.43 15.50
N LEU A 233 -13.62 39.56 14.64
CA LEU A 233 -14.38 39.09 13.48
C LEU A 233 -15.64 38.26 13.85
N GLY A 234 -15.72 37.78 15.11
CA GLY A 234 -16.91 37.10 15.62
C GLY A 234 -18.07 38.06 15.88
N ASP A 235 -17.76 39.25 16.35
CA ASP A 235 -18.71 40.28 16.69
C ASP A 235 -19.26 41.03 15.44
N GLU A 236 -18.51 40.98 14.33
CA GLU A 236 -18.87 41.60 13.04
C GLU A 236 -19.86 40.78 12.17
N GLU A 237 -20.14 39.52 12.50
CA GLU A 237 -20.97 38.59 11.69
C GLU A 237 -22.42 39.01 11.51
N SER A 238 -22.91 40.07 12.19
CA SER A 238 -24.34 40.39 12.27
C SER A 238 -24.86 41.38 11.23
N ALA A 239 -24.04 41.91 10.30
CA ALA A 239 -24.46 43.07 9.49
C ALA A 239 -24.08 43.05 8.00
N GLY A 240 -23.68 41.95 7.38
CA GLY A 240 -23.07 41.97 6.06
C GLY A 240 -23.79 41.24 4.93
N ASN A 241 -23.43 41.60 3.70
CA ASN A 241 -23.79 40.88 2.48
C ASN A 241 -23.17 39.48 2.46
N GLU A 242 -23.78 38.52 1.76
CA GLU A 242 -23.26 37.14 1.59
C GLU A 242 -21.78 37.06 1.18
N TRP A 243 -21.31 38.04 0.42
CA TRP A 243 -19.90 38.14 0.00
C TRP A 243 -18.96 38.50 1.17
N GLU A 244 -19.41 39.39 2.07
CA GLU A 244 -18.66 39.79 3.27
C GLU A 244 -18.61 38.65 4.28
N GLU A 245 -19.71 37.94 4.48
CA GLU A 245 -19.72 36.75 5.32
C GLU A 245 -18.76 35.66 4.84
N LYS A 246 -18.71 35.39 3.53
CA LYS A 246 -17.75 34.48 2.94
C LYS A 246 -16.30 34.92 3.13
N LYS A 247 -16.03 36.23 3.10
CA LYS A 247 -14.69 36.81 3.33
C LYS A 247 -14.29 36.65 4.80
N ILE A 248 -15.17 36.97 5.73
CA ILE A 248 -14.97 36.82 7.17
C ILE A 248 -14.72 35.36 7.51
N ARG A 249 -15.56 34.44 7.01
CA ARG A 249 -15.39 32.98 7.22
C ARG A 249 -14.00 32.49 6.75
N ARG A 250 -13.57 32.89 5.55
CA ARG A 250 -12.25 32.53 5.05
C ARG A 250 -11.10 33.07 5.92
N ARG A 251 -11.24 34.31 6.46
CA ARG A 251 -10.26 34.89 7.36
C ARG A 251 -10.23 34.15 8.69
N LYS A 252 -11.39 33.80 9.26
CA LYS A 252 -11.50 32.96 10.47
C LYS A 252 -10.83 31.61 10.29
N ASP A 253 -11.11 30.91 9.18
CA ASP A 253 -10.49 29.62 8.86
C ASP A 253 -8.96 29.74 8.68
N PHE A 254 -8.49 30.85 8.17
CA PHE A 254 -7.06 31.13 8.04
C PHE A 254 -6.42 31.37 9.42
N LEU A 255 -7.06 32.16 10.29
CA LEU A 255 -6.57 32.44 11.64
C LEU A 255 -6.53 31.16 12.51
N VAL A 256 -7.52 30.30 12.40
CA VAL A 256 -7.53 29.00 13.11
C VAL A 256 -6.30 28.18 12.68
N ARG A 257 -6.06 28.04 11.39
CA ARG A 257 -4.88 27.31 10.88
C ARG A 257 -3.57 27.94 11.33
N ARG A 258 -3.50 29.26 11.39
CA ARG A 258 -2.32 30.00 11.87
C ARG A 258 -2.05 29.74 13.35
N ILE A 259 -3.11 29.80 14.18
CA ILE A 259 -3.03 29.52 15.60
C ILE A 259 -2.61 28.08 15.86
N GLU A 260 -3.20 27.12 15.15
CA GLU A 260 -2.83 25.70 15.26
C GLU A 260 -1.36 25.48 14.90
N LEU A 261 -0.90 26.06 13.80
CA LEU A 261 0.48 25.98 13.36
C LEU A 261 1.45 26.55 14.40
N ALA A 262 1.18 27.76 14.92
CA ALA A 262 2.00 28.38 15.94
C ALA A 262 2.04 27.54 17.24
N LYS A 263 0.89 27.00 17.69
CA LYS A 263 0.82 26.09 18.82
C LYS A 263 1.60 24.78 18.60
N HIS A 264 1.61 24.26 17.38
CA HIS A 264 2.42 23.07 17.04
C HIS A 264 3.92 23.37 17.17
N PHE A 265 4.41 24.50 16.65
CA PHE A 265 5.80 24.90 16.82
C PHE A 265 6.19 25.07 18.29
N LEU A 266 5.33 25.73 19.11
CA LEU A 266 5.56 25.88 20.53
C LEU A 266 5.59 24.54 21.28
N ARG A 267 4.68 23.63 20.96
CA ARG A 267 4.60 22.30 21.60
C ARG A 267 5.76 21.39 21.23
N THR A 268 6.26 21.48 20.00
CA THR A 268 7.37 20.65 19.52
C THR A 268 8.73 21.27 19.79
N ASN A 269 8.79 22.49 20.27
CA ASN A 269 10.02 23.26 20.51
C ASN A 269 10.91 23.36 19.26
N VAL A 270 10.27 23.63 18.12
CA VAL A 270 10.91 23.80 16.81
C VAL A 270 10.91 25.28 16.43
N ASP A 271 12.06 25.82 16.07
CA ASP A 271 12.13 27.21 15.64
C ASP A 271 11.66 27.36 14.18
N PRO A 272 10.80 28.35 13.89
CA PRO A 272 10.29 28.58 12.53
C PRO A 272 11.39 28.83 11.49
N GLU A 273 12.53 29.39 11.89
CA GLU A 273 13.66 29.66 11.01
C GLU A 273 14.27 28.40 10.38
N TRP A 274 14.02 27.19 10.96
CA TRP A 274 14.51 25.93 10.40
C TRP A 274 13.80 25.54 9.09
N MET A 275 12.71 26.21 8.73
CA MET A 275 12.10 26.08 7.40
C MET A 275 12.94 26.69 6.29
N VAL A 276 13.98 27.46 6.65
CA VAL A 276 14.98 28.01 5.74
C VAL A 276 16.31 27.28 5.97
N LEU A 277 16.80 26.62 4.96
CA LEU A 277 17.97 25.76 5.03
C LEU A 277 19.27 26.58 4.91
N CYS A 278 20.19 26.36 5.84
CA CYS A 278 21.58 26.82 5.77
C CYS A 278 22.55 25.67 5.51
N LEU A 279 22.18 24.46 5.93
CA LEU A 279 22.90 23.21 5.70
C LEU A 279 21.96 22.25 4.99
N LEU A 280 22.43 21.64 3.91
CA LEU A 280 21.69 20.63 3.18
C LEU A 280 22.24 19.25 3.53
N PRO A 281 21.46 18.32 4.09
CA PRO A 281 21.92 16.97 4.35
C PRO A 281 22.13 16.19 3.05
N VAL A 282 23.20 15.42 2.98
CA VAL A 282 23.51 14.52 1.87
C VAL A 282 23.22 13.09 2.30
N LEU A 283 22.35 12.42 1.58
CA LEU A 283 22.00 11.02 1.87
C LEU A 283 23.23 10.12 1.81
N PRO A 284 23.25 9.05 2.62
CA PRO A 284 24.27 8.01 2.53
C PRO A 284 24.40 7.43 1.11
N PRO A 285 25.60 7.06 0.65
CA PRO A 285 25.84 6.56 -0.71
C PRO A 285 25.01 5.32 -1.08
N GLU A 286 24.79 4.41 -0.13
CA GLU A 286 24.00 3.19 -0.36
C GLU A 286 22.51 3.45 -0.67
N LEU A 287 21.96 4.60 -0.25
CA LEU A 287 20.59 5.00 -0.57
C LEU A 287 20.46 5.66 -1.95
N ARG A 288 21.59 6.01 -2.59
CA ARG A 288 21.68 6.56 -3.94
C ARG A 288 22.82 5.95 -4.74
N PRO A 289 22.81 4.61 -4.91
CA PRO A 289 23.95 3.88 -5.45
C PRO A 289 24.26 4.24 -6.90
N ILE A 290 25.50 3.96 -7.30
CA ILE A 290 25.91 3.86 -8.69
C ILE A 290 26.06 2.38 -9.01
N ILE A 291 25.34 1.92 -10.01
CA ILE A 291 25.29 0.50 -10.41
C ILE A 291 26.05 0.34 -11.71
N GLN A 292 26.91 -0.66 -11.77
CA GLN A 292 27.58 -1.06 -12.99
C GLN A 292 26.69 -2.03 -13.77
N ILE A 293 26.36 -1.68 -15.00
CA ILE A 293 25.60 -2.51 -15.93
C ILE A 293 26.57 -3.33 -16.78
N ASP A 294 26.08 -4.45 -17.31
CA ASP A 294 26.82 -5.27 -18.27
C ASP A 294 27.40 -4.41 -19.41
N GLY A 295 28.69 -4.60 -19.71
CA GLY A 295 29.44 -3.77 -20.66
C GLY A 295 30.19 -2.59 -20.02
N GLY A 296 30.33 -2.54 -18.67
CA GLY A 296 31.18 -1.58 -17.97
C GLY A 296 30.59 -0.16 -17.85
N LYS A 297 29.35 0.07 -18.28
CA LYS A 297 28.67 1.36 -18.14
C LYS A 297 28.18 1.54 -16.71
N LEU A 298 28.37 2.75 -16.15
CA LEU A 298 27.90 3.13 -14.83
C LEU A 298 26.55 3.84 -14.96
N MET A 299 25.55 3.36 -14.23
CA MET A 299 24.26 4.02 -14.07
C MET A 299 24.17 4.67 -12.68
N SER A 300 23.94 5.96 -12.67
CA SER A 300 23.80 6.75 -11.43
C SER A 300 22.32 6.98 -11.10
N SER A 301 22.01 7.05 -9.83
CA SER A 301 20.69 7.53 -9.38
C SER A 301 20.51 9.00 -9.76
N ASP A 302 19.30 9.38 -10.18
CA ASP A 302 18.94 10.75 -10.59
C ASP A 302 19.25 11.80 -9.51
N ILE A 303 19.10 11.43 -8.23
CA ILE A 303 19.39 12.28 -7.07
C ILE A 303 20.86 12.74 -7.05
N ASN A 304 21.80 11.92 -7.52
CA ASN A 304 23.22 12.29 -7.57
C ASN A 304 23.45 13.45 -8.53
N GLU A 305 22.76 13.49 -9.66
CA GLU A 305 22.88 14.60 -10.63
C GLU A 305 22.28 15.88 -10.07
N LEU A 306 21.16 15.78 -9.35
CA LEU A 306 20.56 16.91 -8.67
C LEU A 306 21.49 17.48 -7.56
N TYR A 307 22.14 16.63 -6.75
CA TYR A 307 23.15 17.06 -5.78
C TYR A 307 24.36 17.71 -6.46
N ARG A 308 24.87 17.13 -7.55
CA ARG A 308 25.98 17.70 -8.31
C ARG A 308 25.68 19.14 -8.76
N ARG A 309 24.46 19.38 -9.25
CA ARG A 309 24.00 20.68 -9.67
C ARG A 309 23.93 21.68 -8.51
N VAL A 310 23.42 21.27 -7.35
CA VAL A 310 23.41 22.12 -6.15
C VAL A 310 24.83 22.51 -5.75
N ILE A 311 25.76 21.55 -5.66
CA ILE A 311 27.17 21.81 -5.29
C ILE A 311 27.83 22.74 -6.31
N TYR A 312 27.61 22.48 -7.60
CA TYR A 312 28.19 23.34 -8.66
C TYR A 312 27.71 24.80 -8.56
N ARG A 313 26.39 25.01 -8.41
CA ARG A 313 25.83 26.35 -8.26
C ARG A 313 26.30 27.05 -6.98
N ASN A 314 26.35 26.29 -5.88
CA ASN A 314 26.85 26.80 -4.58
C ASN A 314 28.33 27.23 -4.67
N ASN A 315 29.18 26.41 -5.29
CA ASN A 315 30.60 26.74 -5.47
C ASN A 315 30.77 27.97 -6.36
N THR A 316 30.01 28.06 -7.46
CA THR A 316 30.03 29.25 -8.33
C THR A 316 29.67 30.52 -7.55
N LEU A 317 28.65 30.44 -6.68
CA LEU A 317 28.29 31.59 -5.83
C LEU A 317 29.39 31.90 -4.81
N THR A 318 30.04 30.90 -4.22
CA THR A 318 31.15 31.07 -3.28
C THR A 318 32.32 31.77 -3.95
N ASP A 319 32.69 31.38 -5.16
CA ASP A 319 33.77 31.95 -5.94
C ASP A 319 33.47 33.42 -6.32
N LEU A 320 32.23 33.73 -6.70
CA LEU A 320 31.80 35.11 -6.99
C LEU A 320 31.83 35.99 -5.75
N LEU A 321 31.45 35.47 -4.57
CA LEU A 321 31.54 36.25 -3.33
C LEU A 321 32.98 36.41 -2.84
N ALA A 322 33.88 35.47 -3.12
CA ALA A 322 35.32 35.61 -2.82
C ALA A 322 35.97 36.67 -3.66
N THR A 323 35.55 36.87 -4.93
CA THR A 323 36.02 37.90 -5.86
C THR A 323 35.28 39.23 -5.72
N SER A 324 34.51 39.41 -4.64
CA SER A 324 33.42 40.36 -4.41
C SER A 324 33.71 41.87 -4.60
N ARG A 325 34.95 42.31 -4.68
CA ARG A 325 35.27 43.76 -4.88
C ARG A 325 34.94 44.29 -6.28
N SER A 326 34.76 43.43 -7.27
CA SER A 326 34.48 43.78 -8.67
C SER A 326 33.20 43.19 -9.25
N THR A 327 32.48 42.36 -8.49
CA THR A 327 31.31 41.61 -9.00
C THR A 327 30.04 42.45 -8.89
N PRO A 328 29.24 42.62 -9.97
CA PRO A 328 27.94 43.30 -9.92
C PRO A 328 26.96 42.57 -9.00
N GLY A 329 26.25 43.32 -8.14
CA GLY A 329 25.28 42.74 -7.19
C GLY A 329 24.15 41.95 -7.86
N GLU A 330 23.73 42.35 -9.05
CA GLU A 330 22.72 41.62 -9.84
C GLU A 330 23.18 40.21 -10.21
N LEU A 331 24.47 40.01 -10.51
CA LEU A 331 25.02 38.70 -10.83
C LEU A 331 24.98 37.76 -9.61
N VAL A 332 25.30 38.33 -8.45
CA VAL A 332 25.20 37.56 -7.16
C VAL A 332 23.77 37.14 -6.92
N MET A 333 22.79 38.03 -7.05
CA MET A 333 21.36 37.69 -6.88
C MET A 333 20.88 36.66 -7.91
N CYS A 334 21.32 36.75 -9.16
CA CYS A 334 21.04 35.71 -10.16
C CYS A 334 21.60 34.37 -9.76
N GLN A 335 22.79 34.29 -9.16
CA GLN A 335 23.35 33.02 -8.69
C GLN A 335 22.64 32.52 -7.43
N GLU A 336 22.24 33.38 -6.50
CA GLU A 336 21.39 32.98 -5.36
C GLU A 336 20.09 32.37 -5.81
N LYS A 337 19.41 32.98 -6.80
CA LYS A 337 18.22 32.43 -7.43
C LYS A 337 18.48 31.05 -8.03
N LEU A 338 19.60 30.86 -8.74
CA LEU A 338 19.97 29.57 -9.32
C LEU A 338 20.30 28.50 -8.28
N VAL A 339 20.87 28.88 -7.13
CA VAL A 339 21.08 27.96 -5.99
C VAL A 339 19.72 27.56 -5.40
N GLN A 340 18.80 28.50 -5.17
CA GLN A 340 17.44 28.22 -4.72
C GLN A 340 16.74 27.30 -5.69
N GLU A 341 16.79 27.53 -6.99
CA GLU A 341 16.18 26.68 -8.02
C GLU A 341 16.78 25.27 -8.04
N ALA A 342 18.08 25.13 -7.85
CA ALA A 342 18.74 23.82 -7.80
C ALA A 342 18.31 23.01 -6.57
N VAL A 343 18.14 23.66 -5.43
CA VAL A 343 17.63 23.01 -4.21
C VAL A 343 16.14 22.66 -4.35
N ASP A 344 15.35 23.55 -4.95
CA ASP A 344 13.92 23.28 -5.21
C ASP A 344 13.74 22.05 -6.10
N THR A 345 14.53 21.93 -7.16
CA THR A 345 14.49 20.75 -8.05
C THR A 345 14.96 19.45 -7.38
N LEU A 346 15.87 19.54 -6.42
CA LEU A 346 16.28 18.40 -5.62
C LEU A 346 15.13 17.87 -4.75
N PHE A 347 14.35 18.76 -4.14
CA PHE A 347 13.23 18.37 -3.29
C PHE A 347 11.98 18.04 -4.08
N ASP A 348 11.63 18.84 -5.09
CA ASP A 348 10.39 18.68 -5.86
C ASP A 348 10.57 19.19 -7.30
N ASN A 349 10.94 18.27 -8.20
CA ASN A 349 11.21 18.61 -9.59
C ASN A 349 9.90 18.85 -10.37
N GLY A 350 9.73 20.06 -10.87
CA GLY A 350 8.54 20.47 -11.62
C GLY A 350 7.55 21.35 -10.85
N ILE A 351 7.73 21.58 -9.55
CA ILE A 351 6.85 22.44 -8.76
C ILE A 351 6.78 23.89 -9.29
N ARG A 352 7.80 24.33 -10.04
CA ARG A 352 7.87 25.67 -10.69
C ARG A 352 7.34 25.68 -12.12
N GLY A 353 6.83 24.60 -12.65
CA GLY A 353 6.30 24.47 -14.01
C GLY A 353 7.04 23.42 -14.82
N GLN A 354 8.12 23.76 -15.53
CA GLN A 354 8.84 22.78 -16.34
C GLN A 354 9.80 21.94 -15.50
N PRO A 355 9.63 20.60 -15.48
CA PRO A 355 10.56 19.73 -14.77
C PRO A 355 11.90 19.67 -15.49
N MET A 356 12.97 19.51 -14.72
CA MET A 356 14.31 19.29 -15.25
C MET A 356 14.41 17.89 -15.84
N ARG A 357 15.06 17.79 -17.01
CA ARG A 357 15.20 16.57 -17.79
C ARG A 357 16.66 16.25 -18.04
N ASP A 358 16.93 14.98 -18.32
CA ASP A 358 18.23 14.51 -18.78
C ASP A 358 18.42 14.75 -20.30
N GLY A 359 19.59 14.38 -20.85
CA GLY A 359 19.89 14.47 -22.28
C GLY A 359 18.98 13.62 -23.17
N HIS A 360 18.27 12.65 -22.62
CA HIS A 360 17.29 11.80 -23.28
C HIS A 360 15.83 12.23 -23.06
N ASN A 361 15.64 13.45 -22.57
CA ASN A 361 14.32 14.05 -22.30
C ASN A 361 13.50 13.38 -21.17
N LYS A 362 14.14 12.51 -20.35
CA LYS A 362 13.54 11.89 -19.18
C LYS A 362 13.61 12.85 -17.99
N VAL A 363 12.53 12.95 -17.23
CA VAL A 363 12.48 13.78 -16.01
C VAL A 363 13.30 13.14 -14.90
N TYR A 364 14.15 13.91 -14.23
CA TYR A 364 14.87 13.45 -13.04
C TYR A 364 13.92 13.26 -11.87
N LYS A 365 14.05 12.13 -11.17
CA LYS A 365 13.29 11.84 -9.94
C LYS A 365 13.86 12.63 -8.76
N SER A 366 13.05 13.51 -8.18
CA SER A 366 13.34 14.28 -6.97
C SER A 366 13.02 13.50 -5.70
N PHE A 367 13.30 14.08 -4.52
CA PHE A 367 12.90 13.47 -3.24
C PHE A 367 11.40 13.29 -3.10
N SER A 368 10.58 14.25 -3.56
CA SER A 368 9.13 14.12 -3.58
C SER A 368 8.70 12.92 -4.39
N ASP A 369 9.27 12.71 -5.58
CA ASP A 369 8.95 11.59 -6.47
C ASP A 369 9.36 10.23 -5.89
N VAL A 370 10.44 10.19 -5.09
CA VAL A 370 10.88 8.97 -4.39
C VAL A 370 9.91 8.58 -3.27
N ILE A 371 9.23 9.54 -2.63
CA ILE A 371 8.34 9.30 -1.50
C ILE A 371 6.90 9.17 -1.96
N GLU A 372 6.44 10.09 -2.82
CA GLU A 372 5.06 10.28 -3.25
C GLU A 372 4.78 9.56 -4.58
N GLY A 373 3.50 9.32 -4.88
CA GLY A 373 3.06 8.75 -6.15
C GLY A 373 3.02 7.22 -6.18
N LYS A 374 2.72 6.68 -7.38
CA LYS A 374 2.56 5.23 -7.61
C LYS A 374 3.86 4.46 -7.41
N GLU A 375 4.98 5.04 -7.85
CA GLU A 375 6.33 4.48 -7.74
C GLU A 375 7.08 4.96 -6.48
N GLY A 376 6.38 5.72 -5.61
CA GLY A 376 6.96 6.24 -4.38
C GLY A 376 7.11 5.18 -3.29
N ARG A 377 7.98 5.47 -2.33
CA ARG A 377 8.35 4.58 -1.23
C ARG A 377 7.14 4.05 -0.45
N PHE A 378 6.14 4.88 -0.22
CA PHE A 378 4.96 4.46 0.53
C PHE A 378 4.14 3.41 -0.22
N ARG A 379 3.82 3.64 -1.48
CA ARG A 379 2.94 2.74 -2.25
C ARG A 379 3.66 1.52 -2.79
N GLU A 380 4.90 1.65 -3.25
CA GLU A 380 5.62 0.57 -3.91
C GLU A 380 6.36 -0.35 -2.93
N THR A 381 6.93 0.19 -1.85
CA THR A 381 7.84 -0.57 -0.98
C THR A 381 7.39 -0.74 0.46
N LEU A 382 6.57 0.15 1.02
CA LEU A 382 6.12 0.07 2.41
C LEU A 382 4.77 -0.61 2.54
N LEU A 383 3.80 -0.27 1.69
CA LEU A 383 2.48 -0.90 1.70
C LEU A 383 2.49 -2.30 1.08
N GLY A 384 3.43 -2.58 0.20
CA GLY A 384 3.63 -3.89 -0.39
C GLY A 384 5.09 -4.12 -0.71
N LYS A 385 5.53 -5.38 -0.62
CA LYS A 385 6.91 -5.78 -0.93
C LYS A 385 6.88 -7.01 -1.83
N ARG A 386 7.91 -7.15 -2.65
CA ARG A 386 8.17 -8.43 -3.32
C ARG A 386 8.67 -9.40 -2.26
N VAL A 387 8.09 -10.58 -2.25
CA VAL A 387 8.37 -11.60 -1.25
C VAL A 387 8.87 -12.88 -1.92
N ASP A 388 9.80 -13.57 -1.25
CA ASP A 388 10.26 -14.89 -1.65
C ASP A 388 9.20 -15.96 -1.31
N TYR A 389 9.46 -17.19 -1.68
CA TYR A 389 8.55 -18.31 -1.51
C TYR A 389 7.19 -18.06 -2.17
N SER A 390 7.24 -17.55 -3.39
CA SER A 390 6.09 -17.21 -4.21
C SER A 390 6.18 -17.87 -5.57
N GLY A 391 5.04 -18.30 -6.07
CA GLY A 391 4.90 -18.88 -7.41
C GLY A 391 3.67 -18.32 -8.11
N ARG A 392 3.53 -18.57 -9.40
CA ARG A 392 2.39 -18.16 -10.19
C ARG A 392 2.02 -19.25 -11.20
N SER A 393 0.74 -19.53 -11.35
CA SER A 393 0.24 -20.47 -12.36
C SER A 393 -1.19 -20.13 -12.76
N VAL A 394 -1.62 -20.74 -13.85
CA VAL A 394 -3.01 -20.69 -14.33
C VAL A 394 -3.90 -21.46 -13.38
N ILE A 395 -5.15 -21.03 -13.23
CA ILE A 395 -6.16 -21.69 -12.41
C ILE A 395 -7.09 -22.54 -13.26
N VAL A 396 -7.52 -23.66 -12.68
CA VAL A 396 -8.55 -24.56 -13.24
C VAL A 396 -9.57 -24.92 -12.18
N VAL A 397 -10.75 -25.32 -12.62
CA VAL A 397 -11.82 -25.71 -11.70
C VAL A 397 -11.47 -26.99 -10.97
N GLY A 398 -11.69 -27.02 -9.64
CA GLY A 398 -11.57 -28.22 -8.79
C GLY A 398 -12.86 -28.46 -8.01
N PRO A 399 -13.91 -29.05 -8.62
CA PRO A 399 -15.22 -29.16 -7.98
C PRO A 399 -15.26 -30.16 -6.81
N LEU A 400 -14.29 -31.09 -6.75
CA LEU A 400 -14.18 -32.10 -5.69
C LEU A 400 -13.42 -31.59 -4.46
N LEU A 401 -12.81 -30.42 -4.52
CA LEU A 401 -12.09 -29.81 -3.40
C LEU A 401 -13.09 -29.30 -2.36
N SER A 402 -12.71 -29.39 -1.09
CA SER A 402 -13.43 -28.67 -0.03
C SER A 402 -13.18 -27.17 -0.14
N LEU A 403 -14.08 -26.36 0.43
CA LEU A 403 -14.01 -24.90 0.32
C LEU A 403 -12.68 -24.31 0.82
N HIS A 404 -12.06 -24.94 1.83
CA HIS A 404 -10.78 -24.54 2.42
C HIS A 404 -9.56 -25.16 1.74
N GLN A 405 -9.73 -25.97 0.70
CA GLN A 405 -8.64 -26.68 0.01
C GLN A 405 -8.33 -26.04 -1.34
N CYS A 406 -7.08 -26.13 -1.75
CA CYS A 406 -6.64 -25.82 -3.11
C CYS A 406 -5.72 -26.92 -3.62
N GLY A 407 -5.80 -27.19 -4.92
CA GLY A 407 -4.88 -28.12 -5.58
C GLY A 407 -3.62 -27.40 -6.05
N LEU A 408 -2.46 -27.77 -5.52
CA LEU A 408 -1.18 -27.19 -5.88
C LEU A 408 -0.39 -28.17 -6.75
N PRO A 409 0.12 -27.74 -7.94
CA PRO A 409 0.96 -28.58 -8.78
C PRO A 409 2.21 -29.05 -8.03
N ARG A 410 2.58 -30.32 -8.21
CA ARG A 410 3.74 -30.92 -7.55
C ARG A 410 5.05 -30.15 -7.81
N GLU A 411 5.25 -29.69 -9.04
CA GLU A 411 6.46 -28.95 -9.44
C GLU A 411 6.56 -27.59 -8.74
N ILE A 412 5.45 -26.88 -8.58
CA ILE A 412 5.41 -25.62 -7.84
C ILE A 412 5.58 -25.87 -6.33
N ALA A 413 4.93 -26.89 -5.80
CA ALA A 413 5.01 -27.23 -4.40
C ALA A 413 6.44 -27.54 -3.96
N ILE A 414 7.20 -28.31 -4.73
CA ILE A 414 8.59 -28.67 -4.37
C ILE A 414 9.52 -27.44 -4.35
N GLU A 415 9.33 -26.49 -5.27
CA GLU A 415 10.11 -25.26 -5.29
C GLU A 415 9.75 -24.34 -4.11
N LEU A 416 8.45 -24.17 -3.83
CA LEU A 416 7.99 -23.30 -2.74
C LEU A 416 8.37 -23.84 -1.35
N PHE A 417 8.28 -25.15 -1.16
CA PHE A 417 8.58 -25.80 0.11
C PHE A 417 10.00 -26.39 0.20
N GLN A 418 10.89 -26.04 -0.76
CA GLN A 418 12.23 -26.62 -0.87
C GLN A 418 13.02 -26.57 0.45
N ALA A 419 13.02 -25.44 1.16
CA ALA A 419 13.73 -25.29 2.42
C ALA A 419 13.19 -26.22 3.51
N PHE A 420 11.88 -26.41 3.56
CA PHE A 420 11.24 -27.30 4.54
C PHE A 420 11.49 -28.77 4.20
N VAL A 421 11.47 -29.12 2.93
CA VAL A 421 11.78 -30.49 2.46
C VAL A 421 13.24 -30.85 2.74
N ILE A 422 14.19 -29.93 2.48
CA ILE A 422 15.61 -30.13 2.83
C ILE A 422 15.76 -30.38 4.32
N ARG A 423 15.09 -29.59 5.16
CA ARG A 423 15.09 -29.79 6.61
C ARG A 423 14.48 -31.13 7.00
N GLY A 424 13.38 -31.56 6.36
CA GLY A 424 12.76 -32.85 6.56
C GLY A 424 13.67 -34.01 6.23
N LEU A 425 14.35 -33.97 5.06
CA LEU A 425 15.32 -34.96 4.62
C LEU A 425 16.50 -35.12 5.58
N ILE A 426 17.00 -34.00 6.11
CA ILE A 426 18.11 -34.02 7.09
C ILE A 426 17.61 -34.55 8.45
N ARG A 427 16.41 -34.15 8.89
CA ARG A 427 15.85 -34.58 10.18
C ARG A 427 15.55 -36.06 10.23
N GLN A 428 15.21 -36.66 9.10
CA GLN A 428 14.92 -38.11 8.98
C GLN A 428 16.18 -38.92 8.63
N ASP A 429 17.37 -38.32 8.69
CA ASP A 429 18.68 -38.93 8.37
C ASP A 429 18.78 -39.52 6.94
N ILE A 430 17.90 -39.06 6.03
CA ILE A 430 17.89 -39.49 4.62
C ILE A 430 18.99 -38.76 3.83
N ALA A 431 19.35 -37.55 4.25
CA ALA A 431 20.42 -36.75 3.67
C ALA A 431 21.36 -36.25 4.75
N SER A 432 22.66 -36.47 4.59
CA SER A 432 23.69 -36.06 5.57
C SER A 432 23.99 -34.56 5.53
N ASN A 433 23.73 -33.89 4.40
CA ASN A 433 23.95 -32.45 4.24
C ASN A 433 23.01 -31.84 3.20
N THR A 434 22.99 -30.49 3.15
CA THR A 434 22.11 -29.72 2.24
C THR A 434 22.41 -29.97 0.77
N GLY A 435 23.65 -30.33 0.42
CA GLY A 435 24.07 -30.65 -0.96
C GLY A 435 23.40 -31.93 -1.46
N ILE A 436 23.48 -33.00 -0.65
CA ILE A 436 22.85 -34.31 -0.96
C ILE A 436 21.32 -34.16 -0.98
N ALA A 437 20.73 -33.40 -0.04
CA ALA A 437 19.31 -33.15 -0.04
C ALA A 437 18.85 -32.46 -1.35
N LYS A 438 19.57 -31.45 -1.81
CA LYS A 438 19.28 -30.79 -3.09
C LYS A 438 19.46 -31.71 -4.29
N SER A 439 20.42 -32.64 -4.27
CA SER A 439 20.60 -33.65 -5.34
C SER A 439 19.38 -34.55 -5.42
N LYS A 440 18.92 -35.12 -4.29
CA LYS A 440 17.73 -35.96 -4.21
C LYS A 440 16.45 -35.24 -4.68
N ILE A 441 16.27 -33.97 -4.31
CA ILE A 441 15.15 -33.16 -4.81
C ILE A 441 15.21 -33.00 -6.33
N ARG A 442 16.41 -32.76 -6.88
CA ARG A 442 16.62 -32.61 -8.33
C ARG A 442 16.37 -33.91 -9.09
N GLU A 443 16.74 -35.03 -8.51
CA GLU A 443 16.51 -36.38 -9.05
C GLU A 443 15.04 -36.84 -8.88
N LYS A 444 14.22 -36.08 -8.15
CA LYS A 444 12.79 -36.36 -7.91
C LYS A 444 12.54 -37.75 -7.30
N GLU A 445 13.38 -38.17 -6.34
CA GLU A 445 13.20 -39.45 -5.66
C GLU A 445 11.81 -39.57 -5.03
N PRO A 446 11.18 -40.79 -4.97
CA PRO A 446 9.85 -40.99 -4.38
C PRO A 446 9.72 -40.49 -2.95
N ILE A 447 10.76 -40.67 -2.13
CA ILE A 447 10.80 -40.24 -0.73
C ILE A 447 10.63 -38.73 -0.57
N VAL A 448 11.06 -37.93 -1.56
CA VAL A 448 10.90 -36.48 -1.55
C VAL A 448 9.42 -36.07 -1.59
N TRP A 449 8.60 -36.84 -2.32
CA TRP A 449 7.16 -36.59 -2.40
C TRP A 449 6.43 -36.91 -1.10
N GLU A 450 6.84 -37.94 -0.40
CA GLU A 450 6.28 -38.31 0.91
C GLU A 450 6.57 -37.23 1.94
N ILE A 451 7.84 -36.77 2.00
CA ILE A 451 8.23 -35.67 2.90
C ILE A 451 7.55 -34.36 2.51
N LEU A 452 7.41 -34.07 1.22
CA LEU A 452 6.68 -32.90 0.78
C LEU A 452 5.22 -32.94 1.25
N GLN A 453 4.57 -34.08 1.14
CA GLN A 453 3.20 -34.26 1.62
C GLN A 453 3.09 -34.09 3.14
N GLU A 454 4.05 -34.63 3.91
CA GLU A 454 4.13 -34.46 5.36
C GLU A 454 4.30 -32.96 5.72
N VAL A 455 5.21 -32.26 5.06
CA VAL A 455 5.48 -30.83 5.28
C VAL A 455 4.27 -29.97 4.94
N MET A 456 3.56 -30.29 3.87
CA MET A 456 2.37 -29.55 3.44
C MET A 456 1.16 -29.80 4.34
N GLN A 457 1.15 -30.93 5.05
CA GLN A 457 0.06 -31.24 5.97
C GLN A 457 0.01 -30.22 7.09
N GLY A 458 -1.05 -29.42 7.10
CA GLY A 458 -1.20 -28.38 8.10
C GLY A 458 -0.39 -27.08 7.84
N HIS A 459 0.24 -26.89 6.68
CA HIS A 459 0.88 -25.65 6.29
C HIS A 459 -0.04 -24.89 5.30
N PRO A 460 -0.67 -23.77 5.69
CA PRO A 460 -1.54 -23.02 4.81
C PRO A 460 -0.73 -22.30 3.73
N VAL A 461 -1.33 -22.10 2.56
CA VAL A 461 -0.82 -21.24 1.50
C VAL A 461 -1.79 -20.10 1.23
N LEU A 462 -1.27 -18.95 0.81
CA LEU A 462 -2.07 -17.80 0.42
C LEU A 462 -2.19 -17.76 -1.10
N LEU A 463 -3.40 -17.67 -1.61
CA LEU A 463 -3.67 -17.43 -3.03
C LEU A 463 -4.07 -15.96 -3.22
N ASN A 464 -3.50 -15.35 -4.25
CA ASN A 464 -3.78 -13.97 -4.62
C ASN A 464 -4.03 -13.86 -6.13
N ARG A 465 -5.09 -13.17 -6.52
CA ARG A 465 -5.35 -12.77 -7.91
C ARG A 465 -5.09 -11.28 -8.09
N ALA A 466 -4.33 -10.91 -9.09
CA ALA A 466 -4.18 -9.51 -9.50
C ALA A 466 -5.26 -9.14 -10.54
N PRO A 467 -5.89 -7.93 -10.41
CA PRO A 467 -5.70 -6.94 -9.35
C PRO A 467 -6.44 -7.30 -8.05
N THR A 468 -5.82 -7.04 -6.90
CA THR A 468 -6.46 -7.22 -5.58
C THR A 468 -7.35 -6.03 -5.27
N LEU A 469 -8.65 -6.15 -5.50
CA LEU A 469 -9.62 -5.05 -5.35
C LEU A 469 -10.11 -4.88 -3.91
N HIS A 470 -10.18 -5.97 -3.15
CA HIS A 470 -10.66 -6.01 -1.77
C HIS A 470 -10.00 -7.15 -0.99
N ARG A 471 -10.23 -7.21 0.32
CA ARG A 471 -9.55 -8.17 1.21
C ARG A 471 -9.75 -9.63 0.82
N LEU A 472 -10.88 -10.00 0.20
CA LEU A 472 -11.15 -11.37 -0.24
C LEU A 472 -10.38 -11.76 -1.52
N GLY A 473 -9.64 -10.82 -2.14
CA GLY A 473 -8.70 -11.10 -3.23
C GLY A 473 -7.45 -11.84 -2.78
N ILE A 474 -7.22 -11.97 -1.46
CA ILE A 474 -6.19 -12.80 -0.85
C ILE A 474 -6.84 -13.70 0.19
N GLN A 475 -6.77 -15.01 0.00
CA GLN A 475 -7.33 -15.99 0.93
C GLN A 475 -6.34 -17.11 1.18
N ALA A 476 -6.45 -17.74 2.35
CA ALA A 476 -5.66 -18.89 2.74
C ALA A 476 -6.37 -20.19 2.38
N PHE A 477 -5.59 -21.19 2.00
CA PHE A 477 -6.07 -22.53 1.67
C PHE A 477 -5.12 -23.57 2.23
N GLN A 478 -5.67 -24.76 2.51
CA GLN A 478 -4.88 -25.96 2.76
C GLN A 478 -4.52 -26.59 1.41
N PRO A 479 -3.21 -26.67 1.06
CA PRO A 479 -2.80 -27.20 -0.22
C PRO A 479 -2.93 -28.74 -0.26
N ILE A 480 -3.34 -29.27 -1.40
CA ILE A 480 -3.32 -30.67 -1.77
C ILE A 480 -2.51 -30.82 -3.04
N LEU A 481 -1.65 -31.84 -3.12
CA LEU A 481 -0.86 -32.10 -4.31
C LEU A 481 -1.75 -32.62 -5.44
N VAL A 482 -1.64 -31.96 -6.60
CA VAL A 482 -2.32 -32.38 -7.82
C VAL A 482 -1.32 -32.61 -8.94
N GLU A 483 -1.69 -33.50 -9.85
CA GLU A 483 -0.93 -33.70 -11.09
C GLU A 483 -1.25 -32.59 -12.10
N GLY A 484 -0.30 -32.27 -12.96
CA GLY A 484 -0.45 -31.17 -13.91
C GLY A 484 0.35 -29.93 -13.51
N ARG A 485 0.04 -28.79 -14.14
CA ARG A 485 0.76 -27.51 -13.98
C ARG A 485 -0.13 -26.36 -13.54
N ALA A 486 -1.44 -26.61 -13.43
CA ALA A 486 -2.43 -25.61 -13.06
C ALA A 486 -2.86 -25.76 -11.61
N ILE A 487 -3.19 -24.64 -10.98
CA ILE A 487 -3.74 -24.59 -9.61
C ILE A 487 -5.23 -24.93 -9.69
N CYS A 488 -5.67 -25.93 -8.93
CA CYS A 488 -7.11 -26.26 -8.81
C CYS A 488 -7.76 -25.42 -7.73
N LEU A 489 -8.85 -24.75 -8.08
CA LEU A 489 -9.58 -23.87 -7.18
C LEU A 489 -11.07 -24.26 -7.12
N HIS A 490 -11.66 -24.19 -5.92
CA HIS A 490 -13.08 -24.45 -5.75
C HIS A 490 -13.92 -23.35 -6.40
N PRO A 491 -14.92 -23.65 -7.23
CA PRO A 491 -15.67 -22.64 -7.97
C PRO A 491 -16.40 -21.61 -7.08
N LEU A 492 -16.85 -21.97 -5.88
CA LEU A 492 -17.51 -21.02 -4.97
C LEU A 492 -16.65 -19.88 -4.47
N VAL A 493 -15.32 -20.05 -4.40
CA VAL A 493 -14.41 -18.98 -3.97
C VAL A 493 -14.05 -18.03 -5.10
N CYS A 494 -14.29 -18.40 -6.36
CA CYS A 494 -13.97 -17.58 -7.53
C CYS A 494 -14.64 -16.20 -7.49
N LYS A 495 -15.87 -16.11 -6.97
CA LYS A 495 -16.57 -14.84 -6.83
C LYS A 495 -15.85 -13.88 -5.88
N GLY A 496 -15.23 -14.38 -4.81
CA GLY A 496 -14.39 -13.58 -3.90
C GLY A 496 -13.13 -13.03 -4.56
N PHE A 497 -12.52 -13.78 -5.46
CA PHE A 497 -11.37 -13.38 -6.23
C PHE A 497 -11.73 -12.59 -7.51
N ASN A 498 -13.00 -12.55 -7.88
CA ASN A 498 -13.46 -12.10 -9.20
C ASN A 498 -12.70 -12.81 -10.32
N ALA A 499 -12.50 -14.13 -10.17
CA ALA A 499 -11.73 -14.99 -11.05
C ALA A 499 -12.63 -15.85 -11.93
N ASP A 500 -12.20 -16.07 -13.16
CA ASP A 500 -12.79 -17.02 -14.10
C ASP A 500 -11.71 -18.01 -14.60
N PHE A 501 -12.14 -19.03 -15.33
CA PHE A 501 -11.25 -20.08 -15.80
C PHE A 501 -10.92 -19.92 -17.30
N ASP A 502 -10.86 -18.71 -17.79
CA ASP A 502 -10.54 -18.37 -19.19
C ASP A 502 -9.04 -18.15 -19.46
N GLY A 503 -8.18 -18.49 -18.50
CA GLY A 503 -6.75 -18.30 -18.57
C GLY A 503 -6.19 -17.41 -17.46
N ASP A 504 -7.00 -17.08 -16.47
CA ASP A 504 -6.58 -16.34 -15.29
C ASP A 504 -5.44 -17.05 -14.54
N GLN A 505 -4.53 -16.24 -14.01
CA GLN A 505 -3.41 -16.70 -13.19
C GLN A 505 -3.54 -16.21 -11.78
N MET A 506 -3.15 -17.05 -10.83
CA MET A 506 -3.03 -16.69 -9.42
C MET A 506 -1.62 -16.84 -8.91
N ALA A 507 -1.24 -15.96 -7.99
CA ALA A 507 -0.01 -16.08 -7.22
C ALA A 507 -0.27 -16.92 -5.97
N VAL A 508 0.74 -17.74 -5.62
CA VAL A 508 0.78 -18.56 -4.41
C VAL A 508 1.90 -18.04 -3.53
N HIS A 509 1.62 -17.84 -2.25
CA HIS A 509 2.60 -17.39 -1.26
C HIS A 509 2.59 -18.34 -0.06
N VAL A 510 3.77 -18.64 0.47
CA VAL A 510 3.93 -19.52 1.62
C VAL A 510 4.29 -18.68 2.86
N PRO A 511 3.43 -18.61 3.90
CA PRO A 511 3.78 -17.98 5.17
C PRO A 511 4.87 -18.81 5.88
N LEU A 512 5.96 -18.16 6.30
CA LEU A 512 7.13 -18.85 6.84
C LEU A 512 7.07 -19.00 8.37
N SER A 513 6.68 -17.94 9.10
CA SER A 513 6.63 -17.97 10.55
C SER A 513 5.39 -18.65 11.09
N LEU A 514 5.46 -19.19 12.30
CA LEU A 514 4.31 -19.82 12.96
C LEU A 514 3.19 -18.82 13.24
N GLU A 515 3.54 -17.60 13.58
CA GLU A 515 2.59 -16.49 13.79
C GLU A 515 1.82 -16.17 12.50
N ALA A 516 2.53 -16.06 11.37
CA ALA A 516 1.88 -15.82 10.07
C ALA A 516 0.98 -16.99 9.65
N GLN A 517 1.37 -18.24 9.93
CA GLN A 517 0.53 -19.41 9.69
C GLN A 517 -0.72 -19.43 10.58
N ALA A 518 -0.58 -19.03 11.85
CA ALA A 518 -1.72 -18.91 12.77
C ALA A 518 -2.69 -17.83 12.31
N GLU A 519 -2.22 -16.66 11.91
CA GLU A 519 -3.04 -15.59 11.33
C GLU A 519 -3.74 -16.05 10.04
N ALA A 520 -3.03 -16.74 9.15
CA ALA A 520 -3.60 -17.27 7.92
C ALA A 520 -4.75 -18.24 8.22
N ARG A 521 -4.60 -19.12 9.22
CA ARG A 521 -5.64 -20.08 9.61
C ARG A 521 -6.85 -19.44 10.27
N LEU A 522 -6.63 -18.49 11.19
CA LEU A 522 -7.69 -17.92 12.00
C LEU A 522 -8.49 -16.83 11.27
N LEU A 523 -7.83 -16.06 10.38
CA LEU A 523 -8.43 -14.87 9.79
C LEU A 523 -8.65 -14.98 8.27
N MET A 524 -7.86 -15.77 7.56
CA MET A 524 -7.78 -15.70 6.09
C MET A 524 -8.33 -16.94 5.38
N PHE A 525 -8.69 -18.01 6.06
CA PHE A 525 -9.27 -19.16 5.41
C PHE A 525 -10.59 -18.81 4.69
N SER A 526 -10.80 -19.39 3.53
CA SER A 526 -11.96 -19.15 2.68
C SER A 526 -13.29 -19.46 3.36
N HIS A 527 -13.36 -20.50 4.17
CA HIS A 527 -14.57 -20.87 4.91
C HIS A 527 -14.91 -19.92 6.07
N MET A 528 -13.95 -19.10 6.52
CA MET A 528 -14.18 -18.04 7.53
C MET A 528 -14.70 -16.74 6.91
N ASN A 529 -14.49 -16.55 5.62
CA ASN A 529 -14.82 -15.32 4.89
C ASN A 529 -15.98 -15.53 3.91
N LEU A 530 -17.11 -16.03 4.41
CA LEU A 530 -18.29 -16.33 3.59
C LEU A 530 -19.16 -15.09 3.31
N LEU A 531 -19.06 -14.05 4.14
CA LEU A 531 -19.86 -12.84 4.03
C LEU A 531 -19.06 -11.68 3.44
N SER A 532 -19.71 -10.88 2.61
CA SER A 532 -19.14 -9.65 2.07
C SER A 532 -18.91 -8.61 3.17
N PRO A 533 -17.72 -8.04 3.30
CA PRO A 533 -17.46 -6.99 4.30
C PRO A 533 -18.19 -5.67 4.02
N ALA A 534 -18.69 -5.47 2.80
CA ALA A 534 -19.37 -4.23 2.41
C ALA A 534 -20.85 -4.20 2.83
N ILE A 535 -21.58 -5.31 2.59
CA ILE A 535 -23.05 -5.36 2.74
C ILE A 535 -23.47 -6.45 3.72
N GLY A 536 -22.62 -7.46 3.95
CA GLY A 536 -22.97 -8.64 4.76
C GLY A 536 -23.63 -9.77 3.98
N ASP A 537 -23.80 -9.61 2.66
CA ASP A 537 -24.36 -10.68 1.82
C ASP A 537 -23.39 -11.85 1.65
N PRO A 538 -23.88 -13.08 1.50
CA PRO A 538 -23.04 -14.25 1.24
C PRO A 538 -22.32 -14.12 -0.11
N VAL A 539 -21.00 -14.34 -0.10
CA VAL A 539 -20.15 -14.29 -1.30
C VAL A 539 -20.18 -15.63 -2.04
N SER A 540 -20.10 -16.72 -1.28
CA SER A 540 -20.05 -18.07 -1.83
C SER A 540 -21.47 -18.59 -2.11
N VAL A 541 -22.07 -18.15 -3.22
CA VAL A 541 -23.38 -18.60 -3.68
C VAL A 541 -23.26 -19.42 -4.95
N PRO A 542 -24.11 -20.45 -5.14
CA PRO A 542 -24.14 -21.22 -6.39
C PRO A 542 -24.40 -20.32 -7.60
N THR A 543 -23.59 -20.45 -8.64
CA THR A 543 -23.71 -19.69 -9.89
C THR A 543 -23.51 -20.62 -11.08
N GLN A 544 -23.96 -20.21 -12.27
CA GLN A 544 -23.74 -20.92 -13.54
C GLN A 544 -24.14 -22.40 -13.47
N ASP A 545 -23.22 -23.31 -13.73
CA ASP A 545 -23.44 -24.76 -13.79
C ASP A 545 -23.96 -25.34 -12.46
N MET A 546 -23.55 -24.79 -11.33
CA MET A 546 -24.09 -25.21 -10.02
C MET A 546 -25.58 -24.88 -9.89
N LEU A 547 -26.01 -23.71 -10.40
CA LEU A 547 -27.41 -23.31 -10.39
C LEU A 547 -28.23 -24.19 -11.32
N ILE A 548 -27.71 -24.51 -12.50
CA ILE A 548 -28.32 -25.44 -13.45
C ILE A 548 -28.41 -26.83 -12.81
N GLY A 549 -27.33 -27.31 -12.19
CA GLY A 549 -27.30 -28.58 -11.50
C GLY A 549 -28.34 -28.68 -10.37
N LEU A 550 -28.44 -27.63 -9.57
CA LEU A 550 -29.45 -27.54 -8.49
C LEU A 550 -30.86 -27.49 -9.06
N TYR A 551 -31.08 -26.77 -10.17
CA TYR A 551 -32.37 -26.75 -10.87
C TYR A 551 -32.76 -28.16 -11.37
N VAL A 552 -31.85 -28.86 -12.05
CA VAL A 552 -32.10 -30.23 -12.53
C VAL A 552 -32.37 -31.20 -11.37
N LEU A 553 -31.62 -31.07 -10.28
CA LEU A 553 -31.79 -31.89 -9.07
C LEU A 553 -33.18 -31.68 -8.42
N THR A 554 -33.67 -30.43 -8.43
CA THR A 554 -34.90 -30.02 -7.79
C THR A 554 -36.11 -29.94 -8.75
N ILE A 555 -35.95 -30.34 -10.01
CA ILE A 555 -37.04 -30.38 -10.98
C ILE A 555 -38.13 -31.35 -10.50
N GLY A 556 -39.32 -30.80 -10.37
CA GLY A 556 -40.49 -31.57 -9.98
C GLY A 556 -41.54 -31.61 -11.10
N ASN A 557 -42.42 -32.62 -11.07
CA ASN A 557 -43.53 -32.60 -12.01
C ASN A 557 -44.53 -31.49 -11.62
N PRO A 558 -44.73 -30.43 -12.45
CA PRO A 558 -45.58 -29.28 -12.14
C PRO A 558 -47.07 -29.67 -12.05
N ARG A 559 -47.43 -30.86 -12.52
CA ARG A 559 -48.82 -31.34 -12.46
C ARG A 559 -49.07 -31.91 -11.09
N GLY A 560 -50.07 -31.37 -10.37
CA GLY A 560 -50.52 -31.86 -9.09
C GLY A 560 -51.10 -33.28 -9.19
N ILE A 561 -51.30 -33.91 -8.01
CA ILE A 561 -51.82 -35.29 -7.85
C ILE A 561 -53.08 -35.59 -8.66
N CYS A 562 -53.94 -34.62 -8.78
CA CYS A 562 -55.25 -34.73 -9.47
C CYS A 562 -55.23 -34.45 -10.97
N ALA A 563 -54.08 -34.03 -11.53
CA ALA A 563 -54.00 -33.61 -12.96
C ALA A 563 -54.37 -34.76 -13.92
N ASN A 564 -54.09 -35.99 -13.57
CA ASN A 564 -54.44 -37.15 -14.39
C ASN A 564 -55.92 -37.61 -14.22
N ARG A 565 -56.60 -37.25 -13.13
CA ARG A 565 -58.02 -37.60 -12.89
C ARG A 565 -58.96 -36.67 -13.65
N TYR A 566 -58.63 -35.40 -13.78
CA TYR A 566 -59.45 -34.40 -14.43
C TYR A 566 -59.27 -34.33 -15.96
N ASN A 567 -58.16 -34.85 -16.52
CA ASN A 567 -57.93 -34.81 -17.96
C ASN A 567 -58.65 -35.96 -18.73
N GLN A 568 -59.35 -36.91 -18.07
CA GLN A 568 -60.14 -37.91 -18.75
C GLN A 568 -61.47 -37.42 -19.34
N SER A 569 -61.92 -36.22 -18.96
CA SER A 569 -63.19 -35.66 -19.47
C SER A 569 -63.06 -34.79 -20.73
N ASN A 570 -61.85 -34.46 -21.21
CA ASN A 570 -61.63 -33.66 -22.40
C ASN A 570 -60.99 -34.46 -23.55
N SER A 571 -61.62 -35.58 -23.93
CA SER A 571 -61.26 -36.37 -25.12
C SER A 571 -61.65 -35.75 -26.47
N ASN A 572 -61.99 -34.46 -26.53
CA ASN A 572 -62.43 -33.76 -27.75
C ASN A 572 -61.50 -32.66 -28.22
N CYS A 573 -60.20 -32.81 -28.14
CA CYS A 573 -59.25 -32.02 -28.94
C CYS A 573 -58.48 -32.91 -29.91
N ARG A 574 -59.21 -33.29 -30.98
CA ARG A 574 -58.58 -33.70 -32.23
C ARG A 574 -57.93 -32.43 -32.86
N ASN A 575 -56.70 -32.61 -33.31
CA ASN A 575 -55.89 -31.79 -34.19
C ASN A 575 -54.85 -30.92 -33.53
N TYR A 576 -53.72 -31.53 -33.20
CA TYR A 576 -52.40 -30.92 -33.51
C TYR A 576 -51.44 -32.01 -34.02
N LYS A 577 -50.83 -31.69 -35.19
CA LYS A 577 -50.02 -32.54 -36.02
C LYS A 577 -48.72 -32.96 -35.30
N LYS A 578 -48.37 -34.22 -35.49
CA LYS A 578 -47.11 -34.89 -35.43
C LYS A 578 -45.88 -33.99 -35.37
N GLU A 579 -45.24 -33.96 -34.23
CA GLU A 579 -43.78 -33.94 -34.14
C GLU A 579 -43.36 -35.15 -33.34
N THR A 580 -42.37 -35.86 -33.90
CA THR A 580 -41.79 -37.11 -33.43
C THR A 580 -41.05 -36.85 -32.11
N VAL A 581 -41.70 -37.04 -31.01
CA VAL A 581 -41.11 -37.16 -29.70
C VAL A 581 -41.24 -38.62 -29.29
N TYR A 582 -40.13 -39.19 -28.96
CA TYR A 582 -39.88 -40.55 -28.51
C TYR A 582 -41.08 -41.13 -27.76
N LYS A 583 -41.72 -42.13 -28.38
CA LYS A 583 -42.70 -43.02 -27.71
C LYS A 583 -41.91 -43.88 -26.71
N ASN A 584 -41.70 -43.39 -25.53
CA ASN A 584 -41.56 -44.24 -24.36
C ASN A 584 -42.94 -44.47 -23.80
N ASP A 585 -43.42 -45.67 -23.95
CA ASP A 585 -44.63 -46.22 -23.35
C ASP A 585 -44.70 -45.88 -21.87
N PHE A 586 -45.32 -44.77 -21.50
CA PHE A 586 -45.79 -44.54 -20.14
C PHE A 586 -47.00 -45.43 -19.88
N LYS A 587 -46.73 -46.75 -19.69
CA LYS A 587 -47.61 -47.57 -18.88
C LYS A 587 -47.74 -46.90 -17.54
N TYR A 588 -48.98 -46.75 -17.05
CA TYR A 588 -49.35 -46.25 -15.73
C TYR A 588 -48.46 -46.88 -14.66
N THR A 589 -47.35 -46.31 -14.36
CA THR A 589 -46.49 -46.74 -13.26
C THR A 589 -47.14 -46.26 -11.98
N LYS A 590 -47.66 -47.20 -11.17
CA LYS A 590 -48.07 -46.92 -9.79
C LYS A 590 -46.99 -46.13 -9.11
N GLU A 591 -47.31 -44.90 -8.70
CA GLU A 591 -46.33 -44.08 -7.98
C GLU A 591 -45.87 -44.85 -6.73
N LEU A 592 -44.58 -45.01 -6.57
CA LEU A 592 -43.98 -45.82 -5.53
C LEU A 592 -44.07 -45.13 -4.18
N HIS A 593 -44.41 -45.87 -3.13
CA HIS A 593 -44.48 -45.38 -1.77
C HIS A 593 -43.26 -45.90 -1.00
N PHE A 594 -42.57 -45.00 -0.32
CA PHE A 594 -41.39 -45.31 0.52
C PHE A 594 -41.64 -44.95 1.97
N SER A 595 -41.19 -45.84 2.88
CA SER A 595 -41.33 -45.65 4.32
C SER A 595 -40.30 -44.69 4.88
N SER A 596 -39.12 -44.58 4.25
CA SER A 596 -38.04 -43.70 4.67
C SER A 596 -37.28 -43.10 3.49
N SER A 597 -36.55 -42.01 3.75
CA SER A 597 -35.65 -41.40 2.77
C SER A 597 -34.52 -42.34 2.34
N TYR A 598 -34.09 -43.22 3.25
CA TYR A 598 -33.07 -44.23 2.98
C TYR A 598 -33.52 -45.27 1.96
N ASP A 599 -34.77 -45.73 2.07
CA ASP A 599 -35.37 -46.74 1.15
C ASP A 599 -35.48 -46.14 -0.25
N ALA A 600 -35.88 -44.88 -0.37
CA ALA A 600 -35.96 -44.18 -1.63
C ALA A 600 -34.58 -44.02 -2.30
N LEU A 601 -33.57 -43.60 -1.55
CA LEU A 601 -32.19 -43.49 -2.05
C LEU A 601 -31.58 -44.87 -2.35
N GLY A 602 -31.92 -45.92 -1.56
CA GLY A 602 -31.54 -47.31 -1.83
C GLY A 602 -32.07 -47.80 -3.17
N ALA A 603 -33.36 -47.53 -3.45
CA ALA A 603 -33.99 -47.87 -4.72
C ALA A 603 -33.35 -47.10 -5.93
N TYR A 604 -32.95 -45.87 -5.72
CA TYR A 604 -32.21 -45.10 -6.73
C TYR A 604 -30.83 -45.71 -7.01
N ARG A 605 -30.06 -46.02 -5.95
CA ARG A 605 -28.75 -46.71 -6.10
C ARG A 605 -28.84 -48.03 -6.81
N GLN A 606 -29.97 -48.77 -6.63
CA GLN A 606 -30.29 -50.02 -7.33
C GLN A 606 -30.79 -49.78 -8.76
N LYS A 607 -30.82 -48.51 -9.25
CA LYS A 607 -31.32 -48.12 -10.58
C LYS A 607 -32.77 -48.51 -10.87
N ARG A 608 -33.60 -48.69 -9.79
CA ARG A 608 -35.03 -48.99 -9.93
C ARG A 608 -35.88 -47.76 -10.23
N ILE A 609 -35.41 -46.58 -9.84
CA ILE A 609 -36.07 -45.30 -10.03
C ILE A 609 -35.04 -44.27 -10.54
N HIS A 610 -35.53 -43.26 -11.26
CA HIS A 610 -34.70 -42.13 -11.75
C HIS A 610 -34.76 -40.95 -10.79
N LEU A 611 -33.89 -39.98 -10.98
CA LEU A 611 -33.74 -38.81 -10.13
C LEU A 611 -35.00 -37.92 -10.09
N ASP A 612 -35.69 -37.84 -11.21
CA ASP A 612 -36.90 -37.03 -11.46
C ASP A 612 -38.20 -37.80 -11.25
N SER A 613 -38.12 -39.11 -10.91
CA SER A 613 -39.30 -39.97 -10.73
C SER A 613 -40.14 -39.50 -9.56
N PRO A 614 -41.44 -39.22 -9.75
CA PRO A 614 -42.32 -38.87 -8.66
C PRO A 614 -42.59 -40.07 -7.75
N LEU A 615 -42.49 -39.83 -6.49
CA LEU A 615 -42.68 -40.85 -5.43
C LEU A 615 -43.38 -40.25 -4.21
N TRP A 616 -43.95 -41.14 -3.38
CA TRP A 616 -44.54 -40.79 -2.11
C TRP A 616 -43.61 -41.21 -0.97
N LEU A 617 -43.23 -40.22 -0.17
CA LEU A 617 -42.41 -40.44 1.02
C LEU A 617 -43.23 -40.25 2.27
N ARG A 618 -43.18 -41.23 3.20
CA ARG A 618 -43.75 -41.09 4.52
C ARG A 618 -42.95 -40.09 5.33
N TRP A 619 -43.64 -39.03 5.80
CA TRP A 619 -43.02 -37.96 6.61
C TRP A 619 -43.13 -38.28 8.10
N ARG A 620 -42.15 -37.88 8.88
CA ARG A 620 -42.16 -38.04 10.33
C ARG A 620 -43.11 -37.04 10.98
N LEU A 621 -43.92 -37.47 11.97
CA LEU A 621 -44.91 -36.62 12.62
C LEU A 621 -44.31 -35.60 13.60
N ASP A 622 -43.07 -35.83 14.03
CA ASP A 622 -42.31 -34.97 14.92
C ASP A 622 -41.73 -33.71 14.20
N GLN A 623 -41.69 -33.73 12.89
CA GLN A 623 -41.24 -32.61 12.08
C GLN A 623 -42.44 -31.76 11.65
N ARG A 624 -42.44 -30.47 12.00
CA ARG A 624 -43.47 -29.52 11.57
C ARG A 624 -43.47 -29.38 10.06
N VAL A 625 -44.54 -29.75 9.41
CA VAL A 625 -44.80 -29.36 8.03
C VAL A 625 -45.38 -27.97 8.07
N VAL A 626 -44.59 -26.96 7.65
CA VAL A 626 -45.11 -25.62 7.40
C VAL A 626 -45.83 -25.67 6.05
N GLY A 627 -47.05 -26.23 6.06
CA GLY A 627 -47.98 -26.11 4.93
C GLY A 627 -48.64 -24.74 5.00
N SER A 628 -48.69 -24.05 3.87
CA SER A 628 -49.65 -22.94 3.66
C SER A 628 -51.05 -23.45 4.03
N ARG A 629 -51.96 -22.60 4.49
CA ARG A 629 -53.39 -22.90 4.75
C ARG A 629 -54.12 -23.27 3.44
N GLU A 630 -53.70 -24.34 2.80
CA GLU A 630 -54.35 -24.84 1.59
C GLU A 630 -55.57 -25.63 2.00
N VAL A 631 -56.69 -25.43 1.28
CA VAL A 631 -57.88 -26.25 1.44
C VAL A 631 -57.62 -27.57 0.77
N PRO A 632 -58.01 -28.72 1.42
CA PRO A 632 -57.81 -30.03 0.80
C PRO A 632 -58.62 -30.12 -0.51
N ILE A 633 -57.98 -30.66 -1.55
CA ILE A 633 -58.61 -30.79 -2.88
C ILE A 633 -59.70 -31.87 -2.84
N GLU A 634 -59.44 -32.95 -2.06
CA GLU A 634 -60.34 -34.10 -1.93
C GLU A 634 -60.23 -34.71 -0.55
N ILE A 635 -61.35 -35.09 0.05
CA ILE A 635 -61.37 -35.83 1.33
C ILE A 635 -62.06 -37.16 1.05
N GLN A 636 -61.33 -38.26 1.27
CA GLN A 636 -61.88 -39.61 1.10
C GLN A 636 -62.05 -40.24 2.47
N TYR A 637 -63.22 -40.80 2.72
CA TYR A 637 -63.53 -41.59 3.95
C TYR A 637 -63.47 -43.08 3.64
N GLU A 638 -62.71 -43.81 4.44
CA GLU A 638 -62.67 -45.30 4.37
C GLU A 638 -63.75 -45.89 5.21
N SER A 639 -64.08 -47.16 4.88
CA SER A 639 -65.17 -47.89 5.53
C SER A 639 -65.05 -48.07 7.05
N PHE A 640 -63.86 -47.91 7.62
CA PHE A 640 -63.60 -47.97 9.05
C PHE A 640 -63.47 -46.55 9.71
N GLY A 641 -63.95 -45.50 9.03
CA GLY A 641 -64.00 -44.16 9.54
C GLY A 641 -62.63 -43.40 9.52
N ASN A 642 -61.55 -44.00 8.98
CA ASN A 642 -60.32 -43.25 8.69
C ASN A 642 -60.60 -42.31 7.57
N TYR A 643 -59.98 -41.15 7.61
CA TYR A 643 -60.10 -40.15 6.53
C TYR A 643 -58.73 -39.91 5.87
N ASN A 644 -58.75 -39.53 4.65
CA ASN A 644 -57.62 -39.28 3.79
C ASN A 644 -57.79 -37.93 3.07
N GLU A 645 -57.12 -36.93 3.55
CA GLU A 645 -57.12 -35.61 2.97
C GLU A 645 -56.03 -35.48 1.91
N ILE A 646 -56.40 -35.16 0.70
CA ILE A 646 -55.45 -35.00 -0.42
C ILE A 646 -55.28 -33.55 -0.73
N TYR A 647 -54.04 -33.08 -0.62
CA TYR A 647 -53.58 -31.76 -0.99
C TYR A 647 -52.77 -31.81 -2.30
N LYS A 648 -52.35 -30.68 -2.82
CA LYS A 648 -51.62 -30.60 -4.08
C LYS A 648 -50.32 -31.46 -4.10
N HIS A 649 -49.60 -31.46 -3.01
CA HIS A 649 -48.28 -32.12 -2.90
C HIS A 649 -48.14 -33.05 -1.69
N TYR A 650 -49.15 -33.19 -0.87
CA TYR A 650 -49.11 -34.08 0.30
C TYR A 650 -50.49 -34.71 0.60
N ARG A 651 -50.47 -35.76 1.38
CA ARG A 651 -51.65 -36.54 1.75
C ARG A 651 -51.59 -36.85 3.24
N ILE A 652 -52.66 -36.55 3.96
CA ILE A 652 -52.77 -36.80 5.38
C ILE A 652 -53.73 -37.97 5.57
N ILE A 653 -53.28 -38.95 6.33
CA ILE A 653 -54.13 -40.08 6.75
C ILE A 653 -54.40 -39.92 8.25
N GLY A 654 -55.68 -39.74 8.61
CA GLY A 654 -56.12 -39.56 9.98
C GLY A 654 -57.06 -40.69 10.45
N SER A 655 -57.19 -40.78 11.77
CA SER A 655 -58.11 -41.75 12.46
C SER A 655 -59.48 -41.10 12.64
N VAL A 656 -60.50 -41.95 13.01
CA VAL A 656 -61.84 -41.53 13.41
C VAL A 656 -61.84 -40.43 14.47
N LYS A 657 -60.86 -40.42 15.36
CA LYS A 657 -60.66 -39.36 16.39
C LYS A 657 -59.99 -38.11 15.90
N ARG A 658 -59.85 -37.94 14.59
CA ARG A 658 -59.08 -36.80 13.94
C ARG A 658 -57.59 -36.74 14.33
N GLU A 659 -57.01 -37.84 14.82
CA GLU A 659 -55.58 -37.91 15.06
C GLU A 659 -54.86 -38.24 13.76
N ILE A 660 -53.82 -37.49 13.43
CA ILE A 660 -53.00 -37.74 12.24
C ILE A 660 -52.14 -38.98 12.47
N ARG A 661 -52.35 -40.03 11.68
CA ARG A 661 -51.55 -41.28 11.74
C ARG A 661 -50.28 -41.18 10.93
N CYS A 662 -50.35 -40.66 9.73
CA CYS A 662 -49.21 -40.50 8.85
C CYS A 662 -49.45 -39.42 7.80
N ILE A 663 -48.37 -38.80 7.38
CA ILE A 663 -48.33 -37.82 6.30
C ILE A 663 -47.46 -38.40 5.19
N TYR A 664 -47.93 -38.33 3.95
CA TYR A 664 -47.13 -38.67 2.78
C TYR A 664 -46.94 -37.43 1.96
N ILE A 665 -45.68 -37.18 1.58
CA ILE A 665 -45.30 -36.06 0.72
C ILE A 665 -44.95 -36.61 -0.66
N ARG A 666 -45.52 -36.00 -1.70
CA ARG A 666 -45.15 -36.30 -3.08
C ARG A 666 -43.92 -35.50 -3.45
N THR A 667 -42.85 -36.21 -3.77
CA THR A 667 -41.55 -35.61 -4.03
C THR A 667 -40.80 -36.41 -5.08
N THR A 668 -39.56 -36.01 -5.39
CA THR A 668 -38.64 -36.74 -6.28
C THR A 668 -37.41 -37.19 -5.49
N VAL A 669 -36.66 -38.12 -6.05
CA VAL A 669 -35.41 -38.61 -5.44
C VAL A 669 -34.40 -37.45 -5.28
N GLY A 670 -34.34 -36.52 -6.26
CA GLY A 670 -33.47 -35.39 -6.20
C GLY A 670 -33.75 -34.46 -5.02
N HIS A 671 -35.02 -34.16 -4.73
CA HIS A 671 -35.41 -33.39 -3.53
C HIS A 671 -35.04 -34.13 -2.23
N ILE A 672 -35.22 -35.43 -2.17
CA ILE A 672 -34.88 -36.24 -0.99
C ILE A 672 -33.36 -36.21 -0.77
N SER A 673 -32.58 -36.39 -1.81
CA SER A 673 -31.11 -36.35 -1.75
C SER A 673 -30.63 -34.98 -1.23
N PHE A 674 -31.14 -33.92 -1.80
CA PHE A 674 -30.77 -32.53 -1.42
C PHE A 674 -31.18 -32.19 0.02
N TYR A 675 -32.41 -32.57 0.41
CA TYR A 675 -32.89 -32.39 1.79
C TYR A 675 -31.99 -33.10 2.80
N ARG A 676 -31.60 -34.35 2.49
CA ARG A 676 -30.76 -35.15 3.35
C ARG A 676 -29.36 -34.56 3.53
N GLU A 677 -28.74 -34.07 2.47
CA GLU A 677 -27.45 -33.38 2.54
C GLU A 677 -27.52 -32.16 3.47
N ILE A 678 -28.61 -31.39 3.38
CA ILE A 678 -28.83 -30.24 4.27
C ILE A 678 -29.01 -30.71 5.72
N GLU A 679 -29.84 -31.76 5.93
CA GLU A 679 -30.10 -32.31 7.27
C GLU A 679 -28.83 -32.86 7.93
N GLU A 680 -27.98 -33.58 7.18
CA GLU A 680 -26.70 -34.09 7.65
C GLU A 680 -25.73 -32.97 7.99
N ALA A 681 -25.68 -31.90 7.18
CA ALA A 681 -24.85 -30.72 7.45
C ALA A 681 -25.29 -30.00 8.74
N ILE A 682 -26.59 -29.82 8.96
CA ILE A 682 -27.13 -29.17 10.16
C ILE A 682 -26.88 -30.05 11.40
N GLN A 683 -27.11 -31.35 11.32
CA GLN A 683 -26.88 -32.28 12.44
C GLN A 683 -25.40 -32.43 12.77
N GLY A 684 -24.52 -32.42 11.77
CA GLY A 684 -23.07 -32.41 11.95
C GLY A 684 -22.60 -31.19 12.70
N PHE A 685 -23.18 -30.01 12.41
CA PHE A 685 -22.91 -28.78 13.11
C PHE A 685 -23.28 -28.85 14.60
N TRP A 686 -24.48 -29.36 14.93
CA TRP A 686 -24.90 -29.50 16.33
C TRP A 686 -24.05 -30.53 17.11
N ARG A 687 -23.59 -31.58 16.48
CA ARG A 687 -22.70 -32.59 17.12
C ARG A 687 -21.29 -32.03 17.38
N ALA A 688 -20.84 -31.07 16.61
CA ALA A 688 -19.53 -30.42 16.82
C ALA A 688 -19.55 -29.42 17.99
N TYR A 689 -20.73 -28.96 18.40
CA TYR A 689 -20.89 -28.00 19.52
C TYR A 689 -21.46 -28.64 20.80
N SER A 690 -21.87 -29.92 20.77
CA SER A 690 -22.25 -30.70 21.94
C SER A 690 -21.09 -31.63 22.38
#